data_c14470e1b5ac2f12b58fc9af9ccdad79
#
_entry.id   c14470e1b5ac2f12b58fc9af9ccdad79
#
_cell.length_a   1.000
_cell.length_b   1.000
_cell.length_c   1.000
_cell.angle_alpha   90.00
_cell.angle_beta   90.00
_cell.angle_gamma   90.00
#
_symmetry.space_group_name_H-M   'P 1'
#
loop_
_entity.id
_entity.type
_entity.pdbx_description
1 polymer ?
#
loop_
_entity_poly.entity_id
_entity_poly.type
_entity_poly.pdbx_seq_one_letter_code
_entity_poly.pdbx_strand_id
1 'polypeptide(L)'
;QAVEAFNNYLNKDRSAPRRDALYMLGLSYYQTKVYSKAAETLGKVTTDNDALTQNAYLHMGLSYLQLAEKNKARMAFEQAAASNANMQIKEQAAYNYALCLHETSFSAFGESVTAFEKFLNEFPTSPYAEKVSSYLVEVYMNTRSYDAALKSIDRIAKPSAQILEAKQKILFQLGTQSFANADFEQALKYLNQSIAIGQYNRQTKADAYYWCGESYYRLSRMVEAARDFNAYLQLTTQPNNEMYALANYNLGYIAFHRKDYTQASNYFQKYVQLEKGENATALADAYNRIGDCHLHVRNFEEAKQYYSQAEQMNTSSGDYSFYQLALVSGLKDYTGKITLLNRLVGKYPASPYAVNAIYEKGRSYVLMDNNNQAITSFKELLTKYPESPVSRKAAAEIGLLYYQKGDYNQAIEAYKQVIEKYPGSEEARLAMRDLKSIYVDLNRIDEFAALANAMPGHIRFDANEQDSLTYAAAEKIYARGRMEEAKTSLNKYLQTFPEGAFSLNAHYYLCLIGSEQKNYDMILLHSGKLLEYPNNPFAEEALILRAEVQFNQQNTAEALASYKMLKEKATNVERRQLAETGILRCAFLLRDDVETIHAATDLLVEPKLSPELRNEALYYRAKAYTNQKAGKKAMDDYRELAKDTRNPYGAEAKYQVAQGLYDAKEYAAAEKELLNYIEQSTPHAYWLARSFVLLSDVYHATGKDLDARQYLLSLQQNYQGNDDIESMIESRLQKLKTEN
;
A
#
# COMPACT_ATOMS: atom_id res chain seq x y z
N GLN A 1 54.36 77.32 -33.33
CA GLN A 1 55.09 77.16 -34.61
C GLN A 1 54.16 76.55 -35.69
N ALA A 2 53.58 75.37 -35.54
CA ALA A 2 52.74 74.74 -36.61
C ALA A 2 51.48 75.59 -36.92
N VAL A 3 50.74 76.06 -35.92
CA VAL A 3 49.60 76.96 -36.12
C VAL A 3 50.01 78.24 -36.85
N GLU A 4 51.10 78.82 -36.48
CA GLU A 4 51.58 80.03 -37.09
C GLU A 4 52.05 79.78 -38.56
N ALA A 5 52.76 78.69 -38.83
CA ALA A 5 53.20 78.32 -40.18
C ALA A 5 52.02 78.10 -41.13
N PHE A 6 50.95 77.34 -40.70
CA PHE A 6 49.75 77.13 -41.52
C PHE A 6 48.93 78.40 -41.73
N ASN A 7 48.77 79.24 -40.70
CA ASN A 7 48.13 80.52 -40.86
C ASN A 7 48.83 81.44 -41.87
N ASN A 8 50.21 81.52 -41.83
CA ASN A 8 50.98 82.25 -42.76
C ASN A 8 50.89 81.65 -44.17
N TYR A 9 50.84 80.38 -44.34
CA TYR A 9 50.61 79.71 -45.64
C TYR A 9 49.25 80.09 -46.23
N LEU A 10 48.17 80.01 -45.48
CA LEU A 10 46.81 80.28 -45.90
C LEU A 10 46.58 81.79 -46.20
N ASN A 11 47.32 82.68 -45.53
CA ASN A 11 47.30 84.14 -45.80
C ASN A 11 48.09 84.57 -47.06
N LYS A 12 49.06 83.78 -47.46
CA LYS A 12 49.89 84.04 -48.66
C LYS A 12 49.25 83.56 -49.95
N ASP A 13 48.48 82.48 -49.89
CA ASP A 13 47.79 81.91 -51.07
C ASP A 13 46.39 82.51 -51.17
N ARG A 14 46.16 83.43 -52.18
CA ARG A 14 44.88 84.08 -52.47
C ARG A 14 43.92 83.20 -53.26
N SER A 15 44.28 81.99 -53.64
CA SER A 15 43.42 80.97 -54.20
C SER A 15 42.51 80.35 -53.08
N ALA A 16 41.46 79.57 -53.47
CA ALA A 16 40.65 78.89 -52.52
C ALA A 16 41.53 78.02 -51.56
N PRO A 17 41.38 78.16 -50.24
CA PRO A 17 42.29 77.46 -49.30
C PRO A 17 42.20 75.94 -49.53
N ARG A 18 43.35 75.31 -49.65
CA ARG A 18 43.42 73.84 -49.80
C ARG A 18 42.91 73.15 -48.57
N ARG A 19 42.03 72.23 -48.76
CA ARG A 19 41.36 71.45 -47.67
C ARG A 19 42.35 70.74 -46.75
N ASP A 20 43.43 70.17 -47.31
CA ASP A 20 44.47 69.52 -46.53
C ASP A 20 45.22 70.49 -45.60
N ALA A 21 45.55 71.70 -46.07
CA ALA A 21 46.14 72.73 -45.24
C ALA A 21 45.21 73.24 -44.12
N LEU A 22 43.88 73.42 -44.41
CA LEU A 22 42.92 73.74 -43.41
C LEU A 22 42.76 72.66 -42.40
N TYR A 23 42.76 71.38 -42.83
CA TYR A 23 42.74 70.23 -41.93
C TYR A 23 43.96 70.24 -41.00
N MET A 24 45.14 70.36 -41.48
CA MET A 24 46.36 70.40 -40.67
C MET A 24 46.38 71.58 -39.69
N LEU A 25 45.84 72.74 -40.09
CA LEU A 25 45.67 73.90 -39.20
C LEU A 25 44.68 73.58 -38.09
N GLY A 26 43.54 72.99 -38.42
CA GLY A 26 42.53 72.55 -37.46
C GLY A 26 43.08 71.57 -36.47
N LEU A 27 43.86 70.55 -36.90
CA LEU A 27 44.56 69.63 -36.03
C LEU A 27 45.59 70.32 -35.15
N SER A 28 46.33 71.31 -35.69
CA SER A 28 47.28 72.06 -34.90
C SER A 28 46.58 72.87 -33.78
N TYR A 29 45.41 73.45 -34.07
CA TYR A 29 44.61 74.09 -33.04
C TYR A 29 44.11 73.09 -32.00
N TYR A 30 43.67 71.89 -32.41
CA TYR A 30 43.28 70.84 -31.51
C TYR A 30 44.43 70.44 -30.57
N GLN A 31 45.58 70.17 -31.10
CA GLN A 31 46.77 69.79 -30.36
C GLN A 31 47.24 70.88 -29.36
N THR A 32 47.09 72.17 -29.76
CA THR A 32 47.40 73.30 -28.91
C THR A 32 46.25 73.67 -27.94
N LYS A 33 45.19 72.82 -27.87
CA LYS A 33 44.00 72.97 -26.97
C LYS A 33 43.20 74.22 -27.30
N VAL A 34 43.25 74.80 -28.47
CA VAL A 34 42.41 75.92 -28.90
C VAL A 34 41.21 75.36 -29.65
N TYR A 35 40.34 74.65 -28.88
CA TYR A 35 39.33 73.79 -29.43
C TYR A 35 38.22 74.53 -30.23
N SER A 36 37.85 75.77 -29.82
CA SER A 36 36.83 76.53 -30.57
C SER A 36 37.33 76.80 -32.00
N LYS A 37 38.61 77.26 -32.18
CA LYS A 37 39.19 77.50 -33.46
C LYS A 37 39.46 76.22 -34.26
N ALA A 38 39.78 75.16 -33.55
CA ALA A 38 39.93 73.84 -34.17
C ALA A 38 38.61 73.41 -34.84
N ALA A 39 37.45 73.46 -34.11
CA ALA A 39 36.17 73.09 -34.64
C ALA A 39 35.71 73.99 -35.83
N GLU A 40 35.89 75.29 -35.70
CA GLU A 40 35.61 76.25 -36.80
C GLU A 40 36.42 75.94 -38.08
N THR A 41 37.71 75.72 -37.91
CA THR A 41 38.62 75.49 -39.04
C THR A 41 38.38 74.15 -39.70
N LEU A 42 38.16 73.12 -38.93
CA LEU A 42 37.83 71.79 -39.42
C LEU A 42 36.49 71.78 -40.14
N GLY A 43 35.49 72.57 -39.67
CA GLY A 43 34.22 72.71 -40.36
C GLY A 43 34.33 73.24 -41.81
N LYS A 44 35.38 73.99 -42.14
CA LYS A 44 35.65 74.43 -43.49
C LYS A 44 36.24 73.32 -44.40
N VAL A 45 36.61 72.19 -43.84
CA VAL A 45 37.15 71.04 -44.57
C VAL A 45 36.03 70.05 -45.00
N THR A 46 34.91 70.14 -44.48
CA THR A 46 33.78 69.13 -44.60
C THR A 46 32.95 69.38 -45.89
N THR A 47 33.57 69.67 -47.03
CA THR A 47 32.94 70.01 -48.29
C THR A 47 32.66 68.79 -49.20
N ASP A 48 33.46 67.76 -49.09
CA ASP A 48 33.44 66.56 -49.92
C ASP A 48 33.21 65.32 -49.08
N ASN A 49 32.79 64.20 -49.69
CA ASN A 49 32.60 62.93 -48.98
C ASN A 49 33.83 62.01 -49.14
N ASP A 50 34.86 62.31 -48.40
CA ASP A 50 36.17 61.60 -48.47
C ASP A 50 36.81 61.36 -47.07
N ALA A 51 37.92 60.68 -47.02
CA ALA A 51 38.63 60.36 -45.76
C ALA A 51 39.06 61.61 -44.99
N LEU A 52 39.33 62.72 -45.69
CA LEU A 52 39.77 63.98 -45.06
C LEU A 52 38.54 64.59 -44.29
N THR A 53 37.37 64.63 -44.91
CA THR A 53 36.10 65.06 -44.28
C THR A 53 35.76 64.21 -43.09
N GLN A 54 35.90 62.90 -43.22
CA GLN A 54 35.62 61.98 -42.11
C GLN A 54 36.55 62.30 -40.91
N ASN A 55 37.82 62.47 -41.15
CA ASN A 55 38.78 62.86 -40.12
C ASN A 55 38.51 64.23 -39.53
N ALA A 56 38.11 65.20 -40.37
CA ALA A 56 37.72 66.52 -39.91
C ALA A 56 36.50 66.48 -38.94
N TYR A 57 35.49 65.76 -39.31
CA TYR A 57 34.32 65.55 -38.42
C TYR A 57 34.71 64.84 -37.12
N LEU A 58 35.60 63.83 -37.12
CA LEU A 58 36.07 63.22 -35.90
C LEU A 58 36.71 64.23 -34.95
N HIS A 59 37.67 65.01 -35.46
CA HIS A 59 38.37 65.96 -34.62
C HIS A 59 37.54 67.19 -34.24
N MET A 60 36.54 67.58 -35.05
CA MET A 60 35.49 68.54 -34.65
C MET A 60 34.72 68.01 -33.45
N GLY A 61 34.25 66.76 -33.49
CA GLY A 61 33.56 66.14 -32.41
C GLY A 61 34.36 66.08 -31.11
N LEU A 62 35.64 65.67 -31.22
CA LEU A 62 36.60 65.71 -30.11
C LEU A 62 36.84 67.13 -29.56
N SER A 63 36.87 68.13 -30.42
CA SER A 63 37.03 69.55 -30.03
C SER A 63 35.78 70.03 -29.26
N TYR A 64 34.58 69.71 -29.75
CA TYR A 64 33.30 70.06 -29.06
C TYR A 64 33.17 69.35 -27.73
N LEU A 65 33.65 68.09 -27.57
CA LEU A 65 33.70 67.43 -26.29
C LEU A 65 34.53 68.20 -25.25
N GLN A 66 35.69 68.69 -25.66
CA GLN A 66 36.57 69.49 -24.80
C GLN A 66 35.93 70.82 -24.40
N LEU A 67 35.02 71.32 -25.23
CA LEU A 67 34.26 72.57 -24.99
C LEU A 67 32.95 72.27 -24.17
N ALA A 68 32.70 71.02 -23.76
CA ALA A 68 31.48 70.55 -23.12
C ALA A 68 30.23 70.78 -24.00
N GLU A 69 30.36 70.97 -25.33
CA GLU A 69 29.25 71.15 -26.28
C GLU A 69 28.81 69.82 -26.84
N LYS A 70 28.26 68.93 -25.94
CA LYS A 70 27.97 67.54 -26.27
C LYS A 70 27.01 67.34 -27.46
N ASN A 71 26.04 68.20 -27.67
CA ASN A 71 25.13 68.10 -28.80
C ASN A 71 25.84 68.40 -30.14
N LYS A 72 26.77 69.36 -30.21
CA LYS A 72 27.53 69.62 -31.41
C LYS A 72 28.57 68.47 -31.62
N ALA A 73 29.19 67.96 -30.58
CA ALA A 73 30.05 66.80 -30.64
C ALA A 73 29.29 65.59 -31.24
N ARG A 74 28.10 65.32 -30.79
CA ARG A 74 27.23 64.24 -31.31
C ARG A 74 27.04 64.40 -32.83
N MET A 75 26.58 65.55 -33.27
CA MET A 75 26.36 65.81 -34.72
C MET A 75 27.63 65.59 -35.57
N ALA A 76 28.79 66.01 -35.09
CA ALA A 76 30.05 65.82 -35.78
C ALA A 76 30.48 64.35 -35.83
N PHE A 77 30.32 63.63 -34.72
CA PHE A 77 30.62 62.18 -34.68
C PHE A 77 29.65 61.38 -35.54
N GLU A 78 28.38 61.78 -35.62
CA GLU A 78 27.39 61.14 -36.52
C GLU A 78 27.85 61.18 -37.97
N GLN A 79 28.27 62.35 -38.45
CA GLN A 79 28.79 62.50 -39.80
C GLN A 79 30.06 61.69 -40.06
N ALA A 80 30.99 61.69 -39.11
CA ALA A 80 32.17 60.88 -39.21
C ALA A 80 31.88 59.35 -39.20
N ALA A 81 30.93 58.93 -38.43
CA ALA A 81 30.52 57.52 -38.35
C ALA A 81 29.69 57.04 -39.55
N ALA A 82 29.03 58.00 -40.28
CA ALA A 82 28.28 57.66 -41.47
C ALA A 82 29.19 57.35 -42.69
N SER A 83 30.40 57.83 -42.70
CA SER A 83 31.39 57.62 -43.78
C SER A 83 32.17 56.29 -43.60
N ASN A 84 32.37 55.56 -44.70
CA ASN A 84 33.19 54.34 -44.79
C ASN A 84 34.58 54.57 -45.36
N ALA A 85 35.04 55.82 -45.52
CA ALA A 85 36.27 56.12 -46.15
C ALA A 85 37.49 55.61 -45.35
N ASN A 86 37.40 55.63 -44.02
CA ASN A 86 38.40 55.04 -43.12
C ASN A 86 37.64 54.35 -41.94
N MET A 87 37.81 53.04 -41.84
CA MET A 87 37.11 52.22 -40.83
C MET A 87 37.57 52.48 -39.39
N GLN A 88 38.87 52.85 -39.17
CA GLN A 88 39.37 53.22 -37.84
C GLN A 88 38.72 54.50 -37.32
N ILE A 89 38.65 55.53 -38.24
CA ILE A 89 37.93 56.77 -37.91
C ILE A 89 36.46 56.55 -37.68
N LYS A 90 35.83 55.72 -38.50
CA LYS A 90 34.42 55.34 -38.34
C LYS A 90 34.20 54.67 -37.00
N GLU A 91 35.06 53.75 -36.60
CA GLU A 91 34.98 53.06 -35.31
C GLU A 91 35.05 54.04 -34.14
N GLN A 92 36.04 54.91 -34.13
CA GLN A 92 36.19 55.91 -33.08
C GLN A 92 35.08 56.95 -33.05
N ALA A 93 34.59 57.38 -34.22
CA ALA A 93 33.46 58.29 -34.34
C ALA A 93 32.14 57.63 -33.84
N ALA A 94 31.87 56.39 -34.24
CA ALA A 94 30.67 55.63 -33.82
C ALA A 94 30.67 55.42 -32.30
N TYR A 95 31.82 55.11 -31.70
CA TYR A 95 31.95 55.01 -30.25
C TYR A 95 31.60 56.32 -29.56
N ASN A 96 32.24 57.43 -30.00
CA ASN A 96 31.98 58.73 -29.36
C ASN A 96 30.58 59.27 -29.64
N TYR A 97 29.98 58.97 -30.80
CA TYR A 97 28.60 59.27 -31.11
C TYR A 97 27.63 58.58 -30.12
N ALA A 98 27.81 57.27 -29.93
CA ALA A 98 26.98 56.51 -28.99
C ALA A 98 27.16 56.99 -27.53
N LEU A 99 28.39 57.35 -27.14
CA LEU A 99 28.69 57.91 -25.83
C LEU A 99 28.03 59.29 -25.63
N CYS A 100 28.10 60.19 -26.62
CA CYS A 100 27.40 61.48 -26.54
C CYS A 100 25.89 61.30 -26.43
N LEU A 101 25.30 60.36 -27.16
CA LEU A 101 23.88 60.02 -27.03
C LEU A 101 23.55 59.52 -25.62
N HIS A 102 24.38 58.65 -25.06
CA HIS A 102 24.20 58.14 -23.71
C HIS A 102 24.23 59.23 -22.65
N GLU A 103 25.15 60.18 -22.77
CA GLU A 103 25.34 61.29 -21.83
C GLU A 103 24.31 62.42 -21.99
N THR A 104 23.64 62.52 -23.13
CA THR A 104 22.66 63.57 -23.43
C THR A 104 21.22 63.08 -23.48
N SER A 105 20.97 61.76 -23.45
CA SER A 105 19.63 61.16 -23.53
C SER A 105 18.92 61.22 -22.17
N PHE A 106 17.64 61.61 -22.21
CA PHE A 106 16.74 61.55 -21.05
C PHE A 106 16.01 60.20 -20.93
N SER A 107 16.17 59.30 -21.91
CA SER A 107 15.51 57.99 -21.95
C SER A 107 16.53 56.88 -21.77
N ALA A 108 16.29 56.00 -20.80
CA ALA A 108 17.14 54.83 -20.56
C ALA A 108 17.24 53.91 -21.81
N PHE A 109 16.18 53.84 -22.63
CA PHE A 109 16.10 53.04 -23.87
C PHE A 109 15.90 53.94 -25.11
N GLY A 110 16.72 54.98 -25.23
CA GLY A 110 16.69 55.88 -26.36
C GLY A 110 17.64 55.48 -27.46
N GLU A 111 17.92 56.47 -28.29
CA GLU A 111 18.85 56.35 -29.44
C GLU A 111 20.25 55.86 -29.04
N SER A 112 20.69 56.11 -27.80
CA SER A 112 22.00 55.69 -27.28
C SER A 112 22.17 54.17 -27.25
N VAL A 113 21.13 53.42 -26.81
CA VAL A 113 21.15 51.95 -26.80
C VAL A 113 21.27 51.40 -28.22
N THR A 114 20.48 51.95 -29.15
CA THR A 114 20.53 51.56 -30.56
C THR A 114 21.90 51.87 -31.18
N ALA A 115 22.53 52.99 -30.81
CA ALA A 115 23.87 53.39 -31.28
C ALA A 115 24.94 52.42 -30.73
N PHE A 116 24.87 52.05 -29.46
CA PHE A 116 25.76 51.06 -28.85
C PHE A 116 25.57 49.65 -29.45
N GLU A 117 24.36 49.20 -29.68
CA GLU A 117 24.06 47.93 -30.38
C GLU A 117 24.69 47.91 -31.77
N LYS A 118 24.45 48.98 -32.54
CA LYS A 118 25.01 49.14 -33.88
C LYS A 118 26.56 49.12 -33.84
N PHE A 119 27.17 49.80 -32.88
CA PHE A 119 28.60 49.78 -32.67
C PHE A 119 29.15 48.39 -32.45
N LEU A 120 28.55 47.62 -31.52
CA LEU A 120 29.02 46.25 -31.21
C LEU A 120 28.81 45.28 -32.39
N ASN A 121 27.77 45.48 -33.19
CA ASN A 121 27.53 44.66 -34.37
C ASN A 121 28.52 44.99 -35.51
N GLU A 122 28.89 46.24 -35.67
CA GLU A 122 29.80 46.70 -36.74
C GLU A 122 31.27 46.49 -36.34
N PHE A 123 31.62 46.69 -35.05
CA PHE A 123 32.98 46.63 -34.52
C PHE A 123 33.10 45.66 -33.31
N PRO A 124 32.82 44.38 -33.48
CA PRO A 124 32.77 43.43 -32.35
C PRO A 124 34.12 43.17 -31.67
N THR A 125 35.23 43.47 -32.37
CA THR A 125 36.61 43.30 -31.86
C THR A 125 37.30 44.63 -31.52
N SER A 126 36.53 45.69 -31.45
CA SER A 126 37.02 47.03 -31.12
C SER A 126 37.62 47.08 -29.70
N PRO A 127 38.69 47.84 -29.47
CA PRO A 127 39.23 48.14 -28.13
C PRO A 127 38.16 48.86 -27.25
N TYR A 128 37.13 49.47 -27.86
CA TYR A 128 36.02 50.10 -27.13
C TYR A 128 34.86 49.14 -26.79
N ALA A 129 34.83 47.95 -27.40
CA ALA A 129 33.69 47.03 -27.28
C ALA A 129 33.40 46.65 -25.84
N GLU A 130 34.42 46.42 -25.00
CA GLU A 130 34.23 46.11 -23.57
C GLU A 130 33.58 47.26 -22.82
N LYS A 131 34.02 48.51 -23.09
CA LYS A 131 33.48 49.70 -22.46
C LYS A 131 32.04 49.98 -22.89
N VAL A 132 31.73 49.78 -24.17
CA VAL A 132 30.37 49.88 -24.71
C VAL A 132 29.47 48.82 -24.10
N SER A 133 29.96 47.60 -23.96
CA SER A 133 29.24 46.52 -23.25
C SER A 133 28.94 46.90 -21.81
N SER A 134 29.87 47.55 -21.10
CA SER A 134 29.64 48.02 -19.71
C SER A 134 28.54 49.07 -19.62
N TYR A 135 28.49 50.03 -20.53
CA TYR A 135 27.42 51.03 -20.61
C TYR A 135 26.05 50.39 -20.89
N LEU A 136 25.99 49.46 -21.83
CA LEU A 136 24.75 48.73 -22.12
C LEU A 136 24.28 47.95 -20.92
N VAL A 137 25.20 47.24 -20.25
CA VAL A 137 24.85 46.49 -19.01
C VAL A 137 24.28 47.42 -17.95
N GLU A 138 24.87 48.60 -17.74
CA GLU A 138 24.37 49.58 -16.79
C GLU A 138 22.95 50.02 -17.14
N VAL A 139 22.66 50.34 -18.42
CA VAL A 139 21.36 50.72 -18.92
C VAL A 139 20.35 49.57 -18.72
N TYR A 140 20.74 48.33 -19.08
CA TYR A 140 19.85 47.17 -18.97
C TYR A 140 19.49 46.82 -17.52
N MET A 141 20.45 46.96 -16.63
CA MET A 141 20.22 46.65 -15.20
C MET A 141 19.43 47.75 -14.47
N ASN A 142 19.52 49.00 -14.93
CA ASN A 142 18.81 50.13 -14.35
C ASN A 142 17.42 50.38 -14.96
N THR A 143 17.05 49.65 -16.00
CA THR A 143 15.77 49.80 -16.64
C THR A 143 14.67 49.09 -15.88
N ARG A 144 13.44 49.61 -15.96
CA ARG A 144 12.22 48.89 -15.53
C ARG A 144 11.57 48.08 -16.65
N SER A 145 12.08 48.16 -17.86
CA SER A 145 11.54 47.49 -19.05
C SER A 145 12.50 46.35 -19.48
N TYR A 146 12.44 45.24 -18.73
CA TYR A 146 13.29 44.07 -19.00
C TYR A 146 13.01 43.42 -20.37
N ASP A 147 11.77 43.48 -20.87
CA ASP A 147 11.44 43.00 -22.22
C ASP A 147 12.13 43.81 -23.31
N ALA A 148 12.20 45.12 -23.14
CA ALA A 148 12.92 45.97 -24.06
C ALA A 148 14.45 45.71 -24.02
N ALA A 149 14.98 45.50 -22.82
CA ALA A 149 16.37 45.12 -22.62
C ALA A 149 16.71 43.78 -23.30
N LEU A 150 15.84 42.78 -23.12
CA LEU A 150 16.02 41.46 -23.77
C LEU A 150 16.01 41.58 -25.29
N LYS A 151 15.01 42.29 -25.86
CA LYS A 151 14.97 42.54 -27.31
C LYS A 151 16.16 43.30 -27.82
N SER A 152 16.71 44.21 -27.04
CA SER A 152 17.91 44.97 -27.36
C SER A 152 19.15 44.04 -27.42
N ILE A 153 19.33 43.21 -26.40
CA ILE A 153 20.45 42.25 -26.37
C ILE A 153 20.37 41.26 -27.53
N ASP A 154 19.19 40.82 -27.91
CA ASP A 154 18.99 39.88 -29.02
C ASP A 154 19.33 40.44 -30.40
N ARG A 155 19.46 41.78 -30.55
CA ARG A 155 19.96 42.43 -31.78
C ARG A 155 21.50 42.43 -31.90
N ILE A 156 22.19 42.12 -30.80
CA ILE A 156 23.65 42.10 -30.78
C ILE A 156 24.13 40.75 -31.30
N ALA A 157 24.79 40.75 -32.46
CA ALA A 157 25.22 39.51 -33.12
C ALA A 157 26.28 38.73 -32.33
N LYS A 158 27.18 39.43 -31.63
CA LYS A 158 28.24 38.81 -30.80
C LYS A 158 28.29 39.52 -29.43
N PRO A 159 27.37 39.22 -28.53
CA PRO A 159 27.35 39.85 -27.24
C PRO A 159 28.57 39.43 -26.39
N SER A 160 29.13 40.37 -25.64
CA SER A 160 30.23 40.11 -24.70
C SER A 160 29.72 39.27 -23.50
N ALA A 161 30.68 38.69 -22.76
CA ALA A 161 30.36 37.94 -21.53
C ALA A 161 29.57 38.79 -20.53
N GLN A 162 29.87 40.08 -20.40
CA GLN A 162 29.14 41.01 -19.52
C GLN A 162 27.69 41.20 -19.95
N ILE A 163 27.45 41.35 -21.27
CA ILE A 163 26.08 41.45 -21.82
C ILE A 163 25.32 40.15 -21.62
N LEU A 164 25.95 38.98 -21.78
CA LEU A 164 25.32 37.69 -21.56
C LEU A 164 25.03 37.44 -20.08
N GLU A 165 25.89 37.91 -19.17
CA GLU A 165 25.56 37.92 -17.73
C GLU A 165 24.37 38.82 -17.42
N ALA A 166 24.33 40.03 -18.03
CA ALA A 166 23.15 40.91 -17.90
C ALA A 166 21.90 40.26 -18.46
N LYS A 167 21.99 39.59 -19.63
CA LYS A 167 20.87 38.82 -20.21
C LYS A 167 20.38 37.75 -19.26
N GLN A 168 21.29 37.00 -18.65
CA GLN A 168 20.97 36.00 -17.65
C GLN A 168 20.17 36.59 -16.49
N LYS A 169 20.64 37.73 -15.94
CA LYS A 169 19.95 38.43 -14.82
C LYS A 169 18.59 38.99 -15.24
N ILE A 170 18.46 39.55 -16.45
CA ILE A 170 17.19 40.05 -16.99
C ILE A 170 16.18 38.95 -17.17
N LEU A 171 16.56 37.80 -17.73
CA LEU A 171 15.68 36.63 -17.87
C LEU A 171 15.27 36.11 -16.50
N PHE A 172 16.15 36.13 -15.52
CA PHE A 172 15.82 35.80 -14.14
C PHE A 172 14.77 36.77 -13.55
N GLN A 173 14.94 38.09 -13.74
CA GLN A 173 13.99 39.11 -13.29
C GLN A 173 12.60 38.94 -13.94
N LEU A 174 12.58 38.71 -15.27
CA LEU A 174 11.33 38.45 -16.01
C LEU A 174 10.64 37.16 -15.48
N GLY A 175 11.45 36.14 -15.19
CA GLY A 175 10.94 34.91 -14.61
C GLY A 175 10.32 35.10 -13.22
N THR A 176 11.01 35.79 -12.33
CA THR A 176 10.49 36.09 -10.97
C THR A 176 9.29 37.05 -11.00
N GLN A 177 9.25 37.98 -11.93
CA GLN A 177 8.09 38.86 -12.14
C GLN A 177 6.89 38.04 -12.62
N SER A 178 7.08 37.14 -13.59
CA SER A 178 6.01 36.22 -14.06
C SER A 178 5.52 35.34 -12.92
N PHE A 179 6.41 34.83 -12.08
CA PHE A 179 6.05 34.05 -10.89
C PHE A 179 5.18 34.89 -9.91
N ALA A 180 5.58 36.13 -9.63
CA ALA A 180 4.82 37.03 -8.76
C ALA A 180 3.42 37.32 -9.30
N ASN A 181 3.26 37.31 -10.64
CA ASN A 181 1.97 37.43 -11.32
C ASN A 181 1.19 36.12 -11.42
N ALA A 182 1.67 35.06 -10.79
CA ALA A 182 1.13 33.69 -10.84
C ALA A 182 1.09 33.05 -12.25
N ASP A 183 1.87 33.59 -13.23
CA ASP A 183 2.06 32.99 -14.52
C ASP A 183 3.28 32.04 -14.47
N PHE A 184 3.06 30.86 -13.88
CA PHE A 184 4.14 29.91 -13.59
C PHE A 184 4.76 29.30 -14.86
N GLU A 185 3.97 29.10 -15.92
CA GLU A 185 4.49 28.57 -17.18
C GLU A 185 5.39 29.59 -17.90
N GLN A 186 5.02 30.87 -17.89
CA GLN A 186 5.86 31.91 -18.44
C GLN A 186 7.11 32.14 -17.57
N ALA A 187 6.96 32.05 -16.24
CA ALA A 187 8.11 32.08 -15.33
C ALA A 187 9.12 30.99 -15.67
N LEU A 188 8.66 29.73 -15.83
CA LEU A 188 9.51 28.60 -16.23
C LEU A 188 10.23 28.86 -17.56
N LYS A 189 9.56 29.47 -18.53
CA LYS A 189 10.16 29.78 -19.83
C LYS A 189 11.35 30.72 -19.69
N TYR A 190 11.21 31.82 -18.95
CA TYR A 190 12.29 32.79 -18.75
C TYR A 190 13.39 32.22 -17.85
N LEU A 191 13.03 31.57 -16.77
CA LEU A 191 14.01 30.99 -15.84
C LEU A 191 14.84 29.90 -16.49
N ASN A 192 14.25 29.04 -17.31
CA ASN A 192 15.01 28.02 -18.06
C ASN A 192 15.97 28.65 -19.08
N GLN A 193 15.58 29.75 -19.72
CA GLN A 193 16.50 30.50 -20.59
C GLN A 193 17.67 31.09 -19.77
N SER A 194 17.42 31.64 -18.58
CA SER A 194 18.44 32.11 -17.66
C SER A 194 19.40 30.97 -17.25
N ILE A 195 18.85 29.79 -16.95
CA ILE A 195 19.65 28.61 -16.61
C ILE A 195 20.53 28.16 -17.76
N ALA A 196 19.99 28.19 -19.01
CA ALA A 196 20.72 27.77 -20.21
C ALA A 196 22.00 28.59 -20.47
N ILE A 197 21.96 29.88 -20.13
CA ILE A 197 23.14 30.75 -20.21
C ILE A 197 23.85 30.92 -18.84
N GLY A 198 23.64 30.02 -17.92
CA GLY A 198 24.03 30.08 -16.51
C GLY A 198 25.53 29.99 -16.23
N GLN A 199 26.37 29.91 -17.27
CA GLN A 199 27.84 29.90 -17.14
C GLN A 199 28.43 31.26 -16.74
N TYR A 200 27.71 32.35 -16.94
CA TYR A 200 28.18 33.70 -16.68
C TYR A 200 27.98 34.15 -15.24
N ASN A 201 26.90 33.72 -14.62
CA ASN A 201 26.63 33.99 -13.19
C ASN A 201 26.07 32.77 -12.49
N ARG A 202 26.89 32.12 -11.69
CA ARG A 202 26.54 30.88 -10.97
C ARG A 202 25.42 31.09 -9.97
N GLN A 203 25.43 32.22 -9.24
CA GLN A 203 24.37 32.46 -8.24
C GLN A 203 23.02 32.71 -8.90
N THR A 204 22.95 33.54 -9.95
CA THR A 204 21.72 33.76 -10.72
C THR A 204 21.18 32.44 -11.29
N LYS A 205 22.07 31.54 -11.75
CA LYS A 205 21.69 30.20 -12.19
C LYS A 205 21.06 29.39 -11.05
N ALA A 206 21.67 29.41 -9.88
CA ALA A 206 21.17 28.73 -8.72
C ALA A 206 19.77 29.27 -8.32
N ASP A 207 19.65 30.60 -8.21
CA ASP A 207 18.39 31.25 -7.87
C ASP A 207 17.28 30.97 -8.90
N ALA A 208 17.65 30.89 -10.19
CA ALA A 208 16.69 30.48 -11.23
C ALA A 208 16.19 29.04 -11.04
N TYR A 209 17.03 28.11 -10.61
CA TYR A 209 16.58 26.78 -10.25
C TYR A 209 15.63 26.78 -9.05
N TYR A 210 15.88 27.64 -8.04
CA TYR A 210 14.96 27.78 -6.92
C TYR A 210 13.56 28.19 -7.39
N TRP A 211 13.47 29.25 -8.21
CA TRP A 211 12.19 29.75 -8.71
C TRP A 211 11.54 28.82 -9.74
N CYS A 212 12.32 28.04 -10.48
CA CYS A 212 11.77 26.92 -11.25
C CYS A 212 11.17 25.88 -10.34
N GLY A 213 11.85 25.51 -9.27
CA GLY A 213 11.33 24.60 -8.25
C GLY A 213 10.02 25.07 -7.66
N GLU A 214 9.91 26.36 -7.28
CA GLU A 214 8.68 26.99 -6.79
C GLU A 214 7.56 26.95 -7.84
N SER A 215 7.88 27.29 -9.09
CA SER A 215 6.91 27.28 -10.20
C SER A 215 6.37 25.88 -10.45
N TYR A 216 7.24 24.86 -10.52
CA TYR A 216 6.82 23.47 -10.65
C TYR A 216 6.00 22.99 -9.46
N TYR A 217 6.37 23.40 -8.25
CA TYR A 217 5.62 23.07 -7.03
C TYR A 217 4.19 23.61 -7.10
N ARG A 218 4.01 24.90 -7.51
CA ARG A 218 2.69 25.52 -7.71
C ARG A 218 1.86 24.83 -8.78
N LEU A 219 2.52 24.31 -9.83
CA LEU A 219 1.89 23.51 -10.88
C LEU A 219 1.68 22.04 -10.50
N SER A 220 1.96 21.66 -9.26
CA SER A 220 1.88 20.27 -8.75
C SER A 220 2.81 19.27 -9.50
N ARG A 221 3.83 19.78 -10.16
CA ARG A 221 4.86 18.98 -10.87
C ARG A 221 6.01 18.65 -9.92
N MET A 222 5.73 17.76 -8.96
CA MET A 222 6.59 17.52 -7.79
C MET A 222 7.95 16.92 -8.13
N VAL A 223 8.08 16.15 -9.22
CA VAL A 223 9.34 15.53 -9.64
C VAL A 223 10.32 16.60 -10.16
N GLU A 224 9.82 17.47 -11.02
CA GLU A 224 10.60 18.58 -11.57
C GLU A 224 10.96 19.60 -10.48
N ALA A 225 10.01 19.90 -9.59
CA ALA A 225 10.25 20.77 -8.44
C ALA A 225 11.39 20.24 -7.57
N ALA A 226 11.37 18.95 -7.21
CA ALA A 226 12.44 18.34 -6.42
C ALA A 226 13.79 18.37 -7.12
N ARG A 227 13.82 18.09 -8.42
CA ARG A 227 15.03 18.18 -9.23
C ARG A 227 15.65 19.58 -9.15
N ASP A 228 14.84 20.60 -9.35
CA ASP A 228 15.31 21.96 -9.44
C ASP A 228 15.68 22.56 -8.07
N PHE A 229 14.94 22.26 -7.01
CA PHE A 229 15.37 22.60 -5.65
C PHE A 229 16.70 21.94 -5.28
N ASN A 230 16.91 20.67 -5.63
CA ASN A 230 18.21 20.01 -5.39
C ASN A 230 19.32 20.64 -6.21
N ALA A 231 19.07 21.05 -7.46
CA ALA A 231 20.04 21.78 -8.27
C ALA A 231 20.41 23.13 -7.63
N TYR A 232 19.43 23.84 -7.09
CA TYR A 232 19.66 25.06 -6.30
C TYR A 232 20.58 24.80 -5.11
N LEU A 233 20.25 23.81 -4.28
CA LEU A 233 21.02 23.48 -3.07
C LEU A 233 22.47 23.11 -3.37
N GLN A 234 22.74 22.52 -4.54
CA GLN A 234 24.10 22.17 -4.98
C GLN A 234 24.89 23.33 -5.58
N LEU A 235 24.20 24.26 -6.23
CA LEU A 235 24.84 25.34 -7.02
C LEU A 235 25.02 26.63 -6.24
N THR A 236 24.13 26.93 -5.30
CA THR A 236 24.15 28.19 -4.56
C THR A 236 25.47 28.41 -3.80
N THR A 237 25.94 29.65 -3.79
CA THR A 237 27.08 30.08 -2.98
C THR A 237 26.67 30.61 -1.61
N GLN A 238 25.36 30.61 -1.31
CA GLN A 238 24.78 31.15 -0.08
C GLN A 238 23.95 30.09 0.67
N PRO A 239 24.58 29.06 1.25
CA PRO A 239 23.88 27.91 1.84
C PRO A 239 23.14 28.21 3.14
N ASN A 240 23.18 29.45 3.65
CA ASN A 240 22.54 29.86 4.89
C ASN A 240 21.54 31.00 4.68
N ASN A 241 21.12 31.28 3.45
CA ASN A 241 20.10 32.29 3.19
C ASN A 241 18.68 31.70 3.35
N GLU A 242 17.68 32.56 3.36
CA GLU A 242 16.28 32.21 3.48
C GLU A 242 15.82 31.23 2.37
N MET A 243 16.21 31.48 1.11
CA MET A 243 15.85 30.61 -0.02
C MET A 243 16.39 29.19 0.16
N TYR A 244 17.60 29.05 0.74
CA TYR A 244 18.18 27.73 1.03
C TYR A 244 17.35 27.01 2.11
N ALA A 245 16.92 27.71 3.12
CA ALA A 245 16.02 27.14 4.13
C ALA A 245 14.68 26.74 3.52
N LEU A 246 14.05 27.62 2.75
CA LEU A 246 12.76 27.35 2.09
C LEU A 246 12.83 26.23 1.05
N ALA A 247 13.96 26.10 0.31
CA ALA A 247 14.15 24.97 -0.59
C ALA A 247 14.13 23.63 0.16
N ASN A 248 14.77 23.56 1.34
CA ASN A 248 14.68 22.37 2.20
C ASN A 248 13.24 22.15 2.72
N TYR A 249 12.55 23.21 3.10
CA TYR A 249 11.15 23.12 3.54
C TYR A 249 10.24 22.54 2.44
N ASN A 250 10.36 23.04 1.21
CA ASN A 250 9.59 22.53 0.06
C ASN A 250 9.95 21.08 -0.30
N LEU A 251 11.24 20.74 -0.30
CA LEU A 251 11.70 19.36 -0.49
C LEU A 251 11.16 18.44 0.61
N GLY A 252 11.05 18.92 1.84
CA GLY A 252 10.41 18.23 2.94
C GLY A 252 8.97 17.86 2.61
N TYR A 253 8.19 18.81 2.11
CA TYR A 253 6.82 18.55 1.68
C TYR A 253 6.73 17.58 0.49
N ILE A 254 7.61 17.74 -0.52
CA ILE A 254 7.64 16.84 -1.66
C ILE A 254 7.94 15.40 -1.22
N ALA A 255 8.92 15.20 -0.35
CA ALA A 255 9.26 13.89 0.21
C ALA A 255 8.09 13.34 1.07
N PHE A 256 7.44 14.19 1.85
CA PHE A 256 6.28 13.83 2.66
C PHE A 256 5.11 13.32 1.80
N HIS A 257 4.77 14.02 0.71
CA HIS A 257 3.75 13.58 -0.24
C HIS A 257 4.10 12.26 -0.93
N ARG A 258 5.39 12.00 -1.16
CA ARG A 258 5.89 10.73 -1.68
C ARG A 258 5.93 9.62 -0.63
N LYS A 259 5.55 9.94 0.62
CA LYS A 259 5.61 9.05 1.79
C LYS A 259 7.03 8.61 2.17
N ASP A 260 8.04 9.33 1.72
CA ASP A 260 9.41 9.17 2.18
C ASP A 260 9.62 10.00 3.46
N TYR A 261 9.06 9.52 4.54
CA TYR A 261 9.03 10.23 5.81
C TYR A 261 10.42 10.44 6.42
N THR A 262 11.36 9.54 6.13
CA THR A 262 12.75 9.68 6.60
C THR A 262 13.42 10.86 5.93
N GLN A 263 13.33 10.94 4.61
CA GLN A 263 13.91 12.04 3.86
C GLN A 263 13.17 13.35 4.13
N ALA A 264 11.85 13.32 4.27
CA ALA A 264 11.05 14.48 4.64
C ALA A 264 11.49 15.07 5.99
N SER A 265 11.64 14.22 7.01
CA SER A 265 12.13 14.64 8.32
C SER A 265 13.51 15.31 8.24
N ASN A 266 14.44 14.74 7.48
CA ASN A 266 15.78 15.31 7.30
C ASN A 266 15.73 16.71 6.68
N TYR A 267 14.90 16.91 5.67
CA TYR A 267 14.75 18.22 5.02
C TYR A 267 14.10 19.23 5.96
N PHE A 268 13.04 18.88 6.67
CA PHE A 268 12.41 19.78 7.66
C PHE A 268 13.35 20.08 8.83
N GLN A 269 14.11 19.12 9.32
CA GLN A 269 15.13 19.37 10.35
C GLN A 269 16.21 20.34 9.85
N LYS A 270 16.59 20.23 8.58
CA LYS A 270 17.54 21.17 7.97
C LYS A 270 16.95 22.57 7.90
N TYR A 271 15.66 22.70 7.54
CA TYR A 271 14.94 23.97 7.59
C TYR A 271 14.95 24.57 9.01
N VAL A 272 14.56 23.78 10.01
CA VAL A 272 14.53 24.22 11.42
C VAL A 272 15.91 24.68 11.91
N GLN A 273 16.99 24.05 11.48
CA GLN A 273 18.35 24.48 11.85
C GLN A 273 18.77 25.81 11.20
N LEU A 274 18.22 26.12 10.05
CA LEU A 274 18.57 27.32 9.26
C LEU A 274 17.65 28.50 9.58
N GLU A 275 16.40 28.24 9.94
CA GLU A 275 15.41 29.26 10.30
C GLU A 275 15.78 29.89 11.65
N LYS A 276 15.98 31.21 11.65
CA LYS A 276 16.42 31.96 12.83
C LYS A 276 15.28 32.49 13.70
N GLY A 277 14.08 31.95 13.49
CA GLY A 277 12.88 32.37 14.24
C GLY A 277 12.15 33.58 13.65
N GLU A 278 12.52 33.99 12.45
CA GLU A 278 11.88 35.12 11.74
C GLU A 278 10.47 34.73 11.28
N ASN A 279 10.24 33.45 10.93
CA ASN A 279 8.93 32.91 10.56
C ASN A 279 8.46 31.83 11.54
N ALA A 280 7.98 32.26 12.69
CA ALA A 280 7.51 31.35 13.75
C ALA A 280 6.39 30.40 13.27
N THR A 281 5.55 30.81 12.32
CA THR A 281 4.47 29.98 11.79
C THR A 281 5.02 28.82 10.94
N ALA A 282 5.94 29.12 10.03
CA ALA A 282 6.55 28.08 9.21
C ALA A 282 7.46 27.15 10.03
N LEU A 283 8.11 27.69 11.06
CA LEU A 283 8.91 26.90 11.98
C LEU A 283 8.04 25.94 12.80
N ALA A 284 6.91 26.40 13.33
CA ALA A 284 5.95 25.54 14.03
C ALA A 284 5.36 24.47 13.09
N ASP A 285 5.07 24.83 11.84
CA ASP A 285 4.63 23.87 10.85
C ASP A 285 5.71 22.82 10.53
N ALA A 286 6.97 23.24 10.35
CA ALA A 286 8.08 22.31 10.16
C ALA A 286 8.21 21.32 11.33
N TYR A 287 8.11 21.77 12.58
CA TYR A 287 8.08 20.90 13.74
C TYR A 287 6.88 19.93 13.68
N ASN A 288 5.71 20.39 13.28
CA ASN A 288 4.55 19.50 13.08
C ASN A 288 4.82 18.45 12.01
N ARG A 289 5.40 18.84 10.87
CA ARG A 289 5.73 17.89 9.79
C ARG A 289 6.79 16.87 10.21
N ILE A 290 7.79 17.27 10.98
CA ILE A 290 8.76 16.34 11.56
C ILE A 290 8.03 15.36 12.51
N GLY A 291 7.15 15.88 13.35
CA GLY A 291 6.30 15.06 14.22
C GLY A 291 5.47 14.04 13.44
N ASP A 292 4.83 14.48 12.34
CA ASP A 292 4.07 13.61 11.45
C ASP A 292 4.95 12.53 10.81
N CYS A 293 6.16 12.91 10.35
CA CYS A 293 7.13 11.94 9.81
C CYS A 293 7.46 10.85 10.84
N HIS A 294 7.79 11.26 12.07
CA HIS A 294 8.10 10.31 13.16
C HIS A 294 6.88 9.46 13.52
N LEU A 295 5.67 10.03 13.49
CA LEU A 295 4.43 9.30 13.71
C LEU A 295 4.24 8.18 12.67
N HIS A 296 4.43 8.50 11.39
CA HIS A 296 4.30 7.53 10.29
C HIS A 296 5.31 6.38 10.35
N VAL A 297 6.52 6.64 10.84
CA VAL A 297 7.54 5.59 11.05
C VAL A 297 7.48 4.99 12.47
N ARG A 298 6.42 5.30 13.24
CA ARG A 298 6.15 4.79 14.58
C ARG A 298 7.17 5.18 15.66
N ASN A 299 7.91 6.26 15.46
CA ASN A 299 8.80 6.84 16.46
C ASN A 299 8.01 7.82 17.34
N PHE A 300 7.20 7.27 18.22
CA PHE A 300 6.19 8.04 18.96
C PHE A 300 6.77 9.05 19.96
N GLU A 301 7.89 8.74 20.58
CA GLU A 301 8.51 9.64 21.56
C GLU A 301 9.10 10.88 20.88
N GLU A 302 9.76 10.70 19.74
CA GLU A 302 10.27 11.79 18.93
C GLU A 302 9.10 12.63 18.37
N ALA A 303 8.05 11.99 17.87
CA ALA A 303 6.85 12.67 17.39
C ALA A 303 6.27 13.57 18.48
N LYS A 304 6.15 13.05 19.72
CA LYS A 304 5.66 13.79 20.88
C LYS A 304 6.53 15.02 21.20
N GLN A 305 7.86 14.89 21.14
CA GLN A 305 8.77 16.01 21.37
C GLN A 305 8.57 17.12 20.34
N TYR A 306 8.49 16.78 19.06
CA TYR A 306 8.33 17.78 17.99
C TYR A 306 6.97 18.46 18.04
N TYR A 307 5.88 17.73 18.28
CA TYR A 307 4.56 18.36 18.49
C TYR A 307 4.53 19.26 19.72
N SER A 308 5.23 18.89 20.80
CA SER A 308 5.33 19.73 21.98
C SER A 308 6.10 21.03 21.70
N GLN A 309 7.18 20.97 20.91
CA GLN A 309 7.92 22.16 20.46
C GLN A 309 7.04 23.07 19.61
N ALA A 310 6.29 22.50 18.67
CA ALA A 310 5.37 23.27 17.83
C ALA A 310 4.24 23.94 18.67
N GLU A 311 3.67 23.25 19.66
CA GLU A 311 2.64 23.79 20.55
C GLU A 311 3.16 24.96 21.39
N GLN A 312 4.36 24.83 21.94
CA GLN A 312 4.99 25.87 22.78
C GLN A 312 5.23 27.17 22.02
N MET A 313 5.36 27.16 20.70
CA MET A 313 5.49 28.37 19.88
C MET A 313 4.23 29.20 19.83
N ASN A 314 3.09 28.68 20.24
CA ASN A 314 1.81 29.37 20.35
C ASN A 314 1.39 30.10 19.06
N THR A 315 1.62 29.50 17.91
CA THR A 315 1.27 30.01 16.58
C THR A 315 -0.18 29.67 16.22
N SER A 316 -0.62 30.06 15.03
CA SER A 316 -1.95 29.73 14.51
C SER A 316 -2.18 28.22 14.31
N SER A 317 -1.12 27.44 14.19
CA SER A 317 -1.17 25.97 14.07
C SER A 317 -1.02 25.22 15.41
N GLY A 318 -1.04 25.94 16.53
CA GLY A 318 -0.88 25.38 17.87
C GLY A 318 -1.99 24.40 18.26
N ASP A 319 -3.18 24.58 17.75
CA ASP A 319 -4.30 23.66 17.96
C ASP A 319 -4.06 22.30 17.28
N TYR A 320 -3.49 22.29 16.06
CA TYR A 320 -3.05 21.06 15.39
C TYR A 320 -1.99 20.34 16.21
N SER A 321 -0.93 21.07 16.59
CA SER A 321 0.18 20.52 17.38
C SER A 321 -0.33 19.89 18.67
N PHE A 322 -1.22 20.57 19.35
CA PHE A 322 -1.78 20.12 20.62
C PHE A 322 -2.65 18.89 20.45
N TYR A 323 -3.42 18.83 19.36
CA TYR A 323 -4.25 17.69 19.02
C TYR A 323 -3.40 16.45 18.74
N GLN A 324 -2.38 16.58 17.90
CA GLN A 324 -1.47 15.47 17.59
C GLN A 324 -0.69 15.00 18.83
N LEU A 325 -0.23 15.95 19.65
CA LEU A 325 0.42 15.65 20.93
C LEU A 325 -0.49 14.80 21.83
N ALA A 326 -1.76 15.13 21.90
CA ALA A 326 -2.74 14.36 22.67
C ALA A 326 -2.92 12.95 22.10
N LEU A 327 -3.01 12.82 20.76
CA LEU A 327 -3.16 11.52 20.10
C LEU A 327 -1.96 10.61 20.35
N VAL A 328 -0.75 11.12 20.17
CA VAL A 328 0.49 10.34 20.37
C VAL A 328 0.68 9.95 21.83
N SER A 329 0.41 10.86 22.76
CA SER A 329 0.47 10.58 24.19
C SER A 329 -0.50 9.45 24.58
N GLY A 330 -1.65 9.38 23.92
CA GLY A 330 -2.68 8.37 24.15
C GLY A 330 -2.34 6.95 23.70
N LEU A 331 -1.23 6.75 23.01
CA LEU A 331 -0.81 5.39 22.63
C LEU A 331 -0.37 4.55 23.84
N LYS A 332 0.06 5.23 24.93
CA LYS A 332 0.50 4.59 26.17
C LYS A 332 -0.32 5.03 27.38
N ASP A 333 -0.95 6.18 27.33
CA ASP A 333 -1.66 6.80 28.45
C ASP A 333 -2.95 7.49 28.00
N TYR A 334 -4.07 6.77 28.10
CA TYR A 334 -5.39 7.31 27.79
C TYR A 334 -5.80 8.42 28.75
N THR A 335 -5.41 8.36 30.02
CA THR A 335 -5.73 9.40 31.02
C THR A 335 -5.04 10.71 30.69
N GLY A 336 -3.75 10.64 30.36
CA GLY A 336 -2.98 11.77 29.87
C GLY A 336 -3.57 12.35 28.57
N LYS A 337 -3.94 11.49 27.61
CA LYS A 337 -4.65 11.90 26.38
C LYS A 337 -5.91 12.69 26.69
N ILE A 338 -6.78 12.17 27.54
CA ILE A 338 -8.04 12.83 27.93
C ILE A 338 -7.77 14.19 28.54
N THR A 339 -6.77 14.30 29.42
CA THR A 339 -6.34 15.55 30.04
C THR A 339 -5.90 16.58 28.99
N LEU A 340 -5.08 16.15 28.02
CA LEU A 340 -4.62 17.00 26.93
C LEU A 340 -5.78 17.44 26.03
N LEU A 341 -6.70 16.53 25.68
CA LEU A 341 -7.87 16.85 24.86
C LEU A 341 -8.81 17.86 25.57
N ASN A 342 -9.03 17.73 26.88
CA ASN A 342 -9.78 18.70 27.64
C ASN A 342 -9.10 20.10 27.65
N ARG A 343 -7.77 20.12 27.76
CA ARG A 343 -7.00 21.37 27.68
C ARG A 343 -7.08 22.00 26.29
N LEU A 344 -7.04 21.18 25.21
CA LEU A 344 -7.20 21.66 23.84
C LEU A 344 -8.54 22.33 23.65
N VAL A 345 -9.64 21.71 24.07
CA VAL A 345 -10.99 22.27 23.94
C VAL A 345 -11.13 23.56 24.77
N GLY A 346 -10.46 23.63 25.93
CA GLY A 346 -10.44 24.84 26.76
C GLY A 346 -9.60 25.97 26.16
N LYS A 347 -8.42 25.66 25.60
CA LYS A 347 -7.49 26.67 25.05
C LYS A 347 -7.91 27.16 23.66
N TYR A 348 -8.47 26.23 22.82
CA TYR A 348 -8.85 26.48 21.43
C TYR A 348 -10.32 26.09 21.16
N PRO A 349 -11.31 26.76 21.81
CA PRO A 349 -12.71 26.34 21.68
C PRO A 349 -13.30 26.49 20.28
N ALA A 350 -12.72 27.38 19.46
CA ALA A 350 -13.12 27.58 18.06
C ALA A 350 -12.28 26.73 17.06
N SER A 351 -11.37 25.92 17.56
CA SER A 351 -10.53 25.06 16.69
C SER A 351 -11.37 24.04 15.92
N PRO A 352 -11.05 23.80 14.65
CA PRO A 352 -11.65 22.67 13.89
C PRO A 352 -11.35 21.31 14.53
N TYR A 353 -10.31 21.21 15.35
CA TYR A 353 -9.96 19.99 16.09
C TYR A 353 -10.77 19.78 17.37
N ALA A 354 -11.47 20.80 17.88
CA ALA A 354 -12.25 20.69 19.12
C ALA A 354 -13.32 19.60 19.05
N VAL A 355 -13.98 19.48 17.91
CA VAL A 355 -14.98 18.43 17.63
C VAL A 355 -14.34 17.06 17.71
N ASN A 356 -13.21 16.86 17.00
CA ASN A 356 -12.47 15.62 17.02
C ASN A 356 -11.87 15.32 18.39
N ALA A 357 -11.45 16.35 19.15
CA ALA A 357 -10.93 16.18 20.49
C ALA A 357 -11.98 15.59 21.46
N ILE A 358 -13.22 16.07 21.42
CA ILE A 358 -14.30 15.53 22.23
C ILE A 358 -14.62 14.08 21.80
N TYR A 359 -14.60 13.80 20.51
CA TYR A 359 -14.81 12.45 19.98
C TYR A 359 -13.70 11.50 20.46
N GLU A 360 -12.44 11.90 20.31
CA GLU A 360 -11.27 11.12 20.75
C GLU A 360 -11.22 10.92 22.27
N LYS A 361 -11.73 11.88 23.05
CA LYS A 361 -11.95 11.73 24.49
C LYS A 361 -12.95 10.60 24.76
N GLY A 362 -14.08 10.59 24.08
CA GLY A 362 -15.06 9.51 24.15
C GLY A 362 -14.46 8.15 23.79
N ARG A 363 -13.72 8.08 22.67
CA ARG A 363 -12.99 6.89 22.23
C ARG A 363 -11.98 6.41 23.26
N SER A 364 -11.28 7.32 23.92
CA SER A 364 -10.32 6.97 24.97
C SER A 364 -11.00 6.33 26.17
N TYR A 365 -12.18 6.82 26.57
CA TYR A 365 -12.97 6.20 27.61
C TYR A 365 -13.48 4.80 27.20
N VAL A 366 -13.83 4.59 25.93
CA VAL A 366 -14.17 3.25 25.40
C VAL A 366 -13.01 2.29 25.59
N LEU A 367 -11.80 2.70 25.21
CA LEU A 367 -10.58 1.88 25.34
C LEU A 367 -10.18 1.60 26.80
N MET A 368 -10.65 2.43 27.75
CA MET A 368 -10.49 2.22 29.19
C MET A 368 -11.66 1.42 29.81
N ASP A 369 -12.54 0.88 28.98
CA ASP A 369 -13.78 0.21 29.41
C ASP A 369 -14.70 1.08 30.29
N ASN A 370 -14.57 2.40 30.19
CA ASN A 370 -15.40 3.36 30.90
C ASN A 370 -16.54 3.86 30.03
N ASN A 371 -17.46 2.95 29.70
CA ASN A 371 -18.55 3.20 28.78
C ASN A 371 -19.48 4.35 29.22
N ASN A 372 -19.65 4.57 30.52
CA ASN A 372 -20.49 5.68 31.02
C ASN A 372 -19.88 7.06 30.69
N GLN A 373 -18.57 7.25 30.90
CA GLN A 373 -17.88 8.48 30.56
C GLN A 373 -17.76 8.67 29.03
N ALA A 374 -17.61 7.56 28.29
CA ALA A 374 -17.64 7.59 26.84
C ALA A 374 -18.97 8.13 26.31
N ILE A 375 -20.10 7.55 26.77
CA ILE A 375 -21.46 7.99 26.41
C ILE A 375 -21.66 9.48 26.78
N THR A 376 -21.20 9.89 27.96
CA THR A 376 -21.29 11.29 28.40
C THR A 376 -20.54 12.24 27.45
N SER A 377 -19.31 11.85 27.05
CA SER A 377 -18.48 12.63 26.11
C SER A 377 -19.13 12.72 24.72
N PHE A 378 -19.68 11.59 24.22
CA PHE A 378 -20.37 11.59 22.93
C PHE A 378 -21.67 12.41 22.97
N LYS A 379 -22.44 12.39 24.09
CA LYS A 379 -23.61 13.25 24.28
C LYS A 379 -23.22 14.74 24.36
N GLU A 380 -22.08 15.08 24.98
CA GLU A 380 -21.53 16.43 24.97
C GLU A 380 -21.29 16.90 23.52
N LEU A 381 -20.69 16.01 22.68
CA LEU A 381 -20.44 16.30 21.27
C LEU A 381 -21.73 16.58 20.50
N LEU A 382 -22.75 15.71 20.67
CA LEU A 382 -24.06 15.86 20.03
C LEU A 382 -24.77 17.16 20.41
N THR A 383 -24.55 17.64 21.62
CA THR A 383 -25.16 18.88 22.11
C THR A 383 -24.44 20.12 21.59
N LYS A 384 -23.11 20.11 21.60
CA LYS A 384 -22.30 21.26 21.19
C LYS A 384 -22.17 21.44 19.68
N TYR A 385 -22.11 20.33 18.95
CA TYR A 385 -21.83 20.31 17.51
C TYR A 385 -22.79 19.38 16.74
N PRO A 386 -24.11 19.58 16.82
CA PRO A 386 -25.12 18.67 16.30
C PRO A 386 -25.01 18.38 14.80
N GLU A 387 -24.53 19.35 14.03
CA GLU A 387 -24.43 19.26 12.55
C GLU A 387 -23.09 18.69 12.07
N SER A 388 -22.17 18.40 12.98
CA SER A 388 -20.86 17.86 12.60
C SER A 388 -20.97 16.41 12.10
N PRO A 389 -20.26 16.06 11.03
CA PRO A 389 -20.14 14.65 10.61
C PRO A 389 -19.60 13.73 11.71
N VAL A 390 -18.77 14.26 12.61
CA VAL A 390 -18.23 13.50 13.75
C VAL A 390 -19.30 13.21 14.79
N SER A 391 -20.28 14.11 14.95
CA SER A 391 -21.42 13.90 15.86
C SER A 391 -22.32 12.76 15.41
N ARG A 392 -22.49 12.59 14.10
CA ARG A 392 -23.20 11.41 13.57
C ARG A 392 -22.52 10.11 13.97
N LYS A 393 -21.17 10.07 13.86
CA LYS A 393 -20.38 8.91 14.32
C LYS A 393 -20.54 8.68 15.82
N ALA A 394 -20.46 9.75 16.62
CA ALA A 394 -20.64 9.68 18.07
C ALA A 394 -22.03 9.12 18.45
N ALA A 395 -23.07 9.53 17.73
CA ALA A 395 -24.43 9.02 17.95
C ALA A 395 -24.53 7.52 17.69
N ALA A 396 -23.88 7.02 16.63
CA ALA A 396 -23.81 5.59 16.35
C ALA A 396 -23.01 4.81 17.42
N GLU A 397 -21.88 5.39 17.88
CA GLU A 397 -21.06 4.81 18.97
C GLU A 397 -21.86 4.68 20.28
N ILE A 398 -22.72 5.63 20.62
CA ILE A 398 -23.60 5.52 21.79
C ILE A 398 -24.46 4.28 21.69
N GLY A 399 -25.07 4.02 20.52
CA GLY A 399 -25.85 2.82 20.28
C GLY A 399 -25.03 1.55 20.49
N LEU A 400 -23.82 1.52 19.94
CA LEU A 400 -22.89 0.38 20.09
C LEU A 400 -22.50 0.14 21.55
N LEU A 401 -22.23 1.20 22.32
CA LEU A 401 -21.84 1.09 23.73
C LEU A 401 -22.96 0.54 24.59
N TYR A 402 -24.21 0.95 24.36
CA TYR A 402 -25.35 0.37 25.02
C TYR A 402 -25.52 -1.11 24.63
N TYR A 403 -25.31 -1.44 23.36
CA TYR A 403 -25.38 -2.84 22.90
C TYR A 403 -24.32 -3.72 23.58
N GLN A 404 -23.06 -3.27 23.63
CA GLN A 404 -21.98 -3.99 24.31
C GLN A 404 -22.23 -4.17 25.81
N LYS A 405 -22.90 -3.22 26.45
CA LYS A 405 -23.31 -3.28 27.86
C LYS A 405 -24.47 -4.27 28.09
N GLY A 406 -25.08 -4.76 27.03
CA GLY A 406 -26.28 -5.59 27.09
C GLY A 406 -27.59 -4.81 27.35
N ASP A 407 -27.51 -3.47 27.29
CA ASP A 407 -28.69 -2.61 27.41
C ASP A 407 -29.33 -2.41 26.04
N TYR A 408 -29.92 -3.48 25.55
CA TYR A 408 -30.52 -3.54 24.22
C TYR A 408 -31.61 -2.50 23.98
N ASN A 409 -32.38 -2.15 25.00
CA ASN A 409 -33.44 -1.15 24.88
C ASN A 409 -32.85 0.25 24.60
N GLN A 410 -31.79 0.65 25.34
CA GLN A 410 -31.10 1.91 25.12
C GLN A 410 -30.35 1.92 23.76
N ALA A 411 -29.79 0.77 23.38
CA ALA A 411 -29.13 0.64 22.08
C ALA A 411 -30.14 0.82 20.92
N ILE A 412 -31.28 0.16 21.00
CA ILE A 412 -32.34 0.31 20.00
C ILE A 412 -32.79 1.76 19.89
N GLU A 413 -33.02 2.42 21.02
CA GLU A 413 -33.48 3.81 21.05
C GLU A 413 -32.41 4.75 20.48
N ALA A 414 -31.14 4.57 20.84
CA ALA A 414 -30.04 5.38 20.32
C ALA A 414 -29.88 5.23 18.79
N TYR A 415 -29.96 4.02 18.27
CA TYR A 415 -29.87 3.78 16.83
C TYR A 415 -31.08 4.31 16.06
N LYS A 416 -32.29 4.23 16.63
CA LYS A 416 -33.48 4.86 16.04
C LYS A 416 -33.28 6.36 15.90
N GLN A 417 -32.78 7.05 16.93
CA GLN A 417 -32.47 8.48 16.89
C GLN A 417 -31.44 8.81 15.80
N VAL A 418 -30.42 7.96 15.57
CA VAL A 418 -29.46 8.15 14.46
C VAL A 418 -30.16 8.12 13.10
N ILE A 419 -31.06 7.16 12.89
CA ILE A 419 -31.77 7.00 11.61
C ILE A 419 -32.76 8.15 11.37
N GLU A 420 -33.48 8.55 12.39
CA GLU A 420 -34.46 9.64 12.33
C GLU A 420 -33.79 11.00 12.11
N LYS A 421 -32.70 11.26 12.83
CA LYS A 421 -32.01 12.56 12.79
C LYS A 421 -31.13 12.73 11.56
N TYR A 422 -30.53 11.64 11.06
CA TYR A 422 -29.57 11.68 9.95
C TYR A 422 -29.98 10.75 8.80
N PRO A 423 -31.20 10.84 8.27
CA PRO A 423 -31.69 9.94 7.24
C PRO A 423 -30.78 9.98 6.00
N GLY A 424 -30.50 8.80 5.44
CA GLY A 424 -29.65 8.67 4.24
C GLY A 424 -28.15 8.80 4.50
N SER A 425 -27.70 9.08 5.72
CA SER A 425 -26.27 9.11 6.08
C SER A 425 -25.68 7.69 6.14
N GLU A 426 -24.36 7.60 6.07
CA GLU A 426 -23.63 6.34 6.29
C GLU A 426 -23.90 5.79 7.68
N GLU A 427 -23.91 6.65 8.69
CA GLU A 427 -24.16 6.31 10.08
C GLU A 427 -25.58 5.76 10.27
N ALA A 428 -26.57 6.30 9.57
CA ALA A 428 -27.95 5.78 9.61
C ALA A 428 -28.03 4.39 8.95
N ARG A 429 -27.30 4.15 7.87
CA ARG A 429 -27.20 2.82 7.25
C ARG A 429 -26.51 1.81 8.18
N LEU A 430 -25.45 2.23 8.86
CA LEU A 430 -24.76 1.41 9.85
C LEU A 430 -25.66 1.16 11.08
N ALA A 431 -26.35 2.18 11.58
CA ALA A 431 -27.29 2.06 12.69
C ALA A 431 -28.42 1.08 12.37
N MET A 432 -28.95 1.10 11.13
CA MET A 432 -29.95 0.15 10.68
C MET A 432 -29.39 -1.29 10.64
N ARG A 433 -28.15 -1.44 10.14
CA ARG A 433 -27.47 -2.74 10.15
C ARG A 433 -27.27 -3.26 11.58
N ASP A 434 -26.87 -2.39 12.49
CA ASP A 434 -26.60 -2.76 13.87
C ASP A 434 -27.92 -3.03 14.64
N LEU A 435 -28.97 -2.23 14.40
CA LEU A 435 -30.33 -2.55 14.85
C LEU A 435 -30.76 -3.92 14.37
N LYS A 436 -30.59 -4.19 13.09
CA LYS A 436 -30.84 -5.50 12.50
C LYS A 436 -30.09 -6.61 13.26
N SER A 437 -28.79 -6.36 13.54
CA SER A 437 -27.98 -7.31 14.34
C SER A 437 -28.51 -7.51 15.74
N ILE A 438 -28.94 -6.44 16.42
CA ILE A 438 -29.54 -6.52 17.76
C ILE A 438 -30.82 -7.35 17.75
N TYR A 439 -31.72 -7.10 16.81
CA TYR A 439 -32.95 -7.86 16.68
C TYR A 439 -32.72 -9.33 16.30
N VAL A 440 -31.68 -9.59 15.49
CA VAL A 440 -31.17 -10.95 15.23
C VAL A 440 -30.67 -11.58 16.53
N ASP A 441 -29.88 -10.87 17.34
CA ASP A 441 -29.37 -11.36 18.63
C ASP A 441 -30.45 -11.64 19.65
N LEU A 442 -31.53 -10.87 19.61
CA LEU A 442 -32.70 -11.04 20.45
C LEU A 442 -33.70 -12.06 19.89
N ASN A 443 -33.46 -12.56 18.67
CA ASN A 443 -34.40 -13.41 17.93
C ASN A 443 -35.81 -12.79 17.77
N ARG A 444 -35.83 -11.44 17.52
CA ARG A 444 -37.08 -10.63 17.45
C ARG A 444 -37.23 -10.01 16.05
N ILE A 445 -37.07 -10.83 14.99
CA ILE A 445 -37.06 -10.36 13.61
C ILE A 445 -38.40 -9.74 13.18
N ASP A 446 -39.51 -10.25 13.66
CA ASP A 446 -40.85 -9.72 13.36
C ASP A 446 -40.97 -8.24 13.81
N GLU A 447 -40.38 -7.91 14.97
CA GLU A 447 -40.38 -6.53 15.48
C GLU A 447 -39.46 -5.63 14.65
N PHE A 448 -38.33 -6.16 14.19
CA PHE A 448 -37.46 -5.43 13.27
C PHE A 448 -38.18 -5.14 11.95
N ALA A 449 -38.90 -6.11 11.40
CA ALA A 449 -39.68 -5.95 10.18
C ALA A 449 -40.70 -4.81 10.32
N ALA A 450 -41.45 -4.81 11.43
CA ALA A 450 -42.42 -3.75 11.74
C ALA A 450 -41.72 -2.36 11.84
N LEU A 451 -40.55 -2.29 12.50
CA LEU A 451 -39.80 -1.07 12.68
C LEU A 451 -39.26 -0.55 11.34
N ALA A 452 -38.64 -1.40 10.53
CA ALA A 452 -38.06 -1.05 9.24
C ALA A 452 -39.11 -0.49 8.27
N ASN A 453 -40.32 -1.09 8.29
CA ASN A 453 -41.44 -0.62 7.46
C ASN A 453 -42.04 0.72 7.95
N ALA A 454 -41.87 1.07 9.23
CA ALA A 454 -42.39 2.31 9.83
C ALA A 454 -41.41 3.49 9.67
N MET A 455 -40.09 3.25 9.38
CA MET A 455 -39.07 4.29 9.33
C MET A 455 -39.06 5.04 8.01
N PRO A 456 -38.78 6.35 8.02
CA PRO A 456 -38.63 7.16 6.82
C PRO A 456 -37.36 6.74 6.05
N GLY A 457 -37.48 6.50 4.73
CA GLY A 457 -36.33 6.25 3.86
C GLY A 457 -36.40 4.99 3.01
N HIS A 458 -37.57 4.34 2.91
CA HIS A 458 -37.85 3.24 1.98
C HIS A 458 -36.91 2.03 2.06
N ILE A 459 -36.51 1.62 3.25
CA ILE A 459 -35.91 0.29 3.43
C ILE A 459 -37.09 -0.69 3.39
N ARG A 460 -37.38 -1.20 2.18
CA ARG A 460 -38.35 -2.28 2.03
C ARG A 460 -37.73 -3.53 2.66
N PHE A 461 -38.26 -3.93 3.77
CA PHE A 461 -37.97 -5.23 4.39
C PHE A 461 -38.78 -6.27 3.63
N ASP A 462 -38.20 -6.94 2.67
CA ASP A 462 -38.88 -7.94 1.85
C ASP A 462 -38.82 -9.35 2.48
N ALA A 463 -39.55 -10.26 1.89
CA ALA A 463 -39.62 -11.64 2.39
C ALA A 463 -38.27 -12.36 2.33
N ASN A 464 -37.41 -12.03 1.33
CA ASN A 464 -36.09 -12.63 1.19
C ASN A 464 -35.14 -12.14 2.29
N GLU A 465 -35.24 -10.86 2.66
CA GLU A 465 -34.48 -10.31 3.76
C GLU A 465 -34.93 -10.86 5.09
N GLN A 466 -36.24 -11.07 5.28
CA GLN A 466 -36.79 -11.69 6.49
C GLN A 466 -36.37 -13.16 6.61
N ASP A 467 -36.37 -13.91 5.51
CA ASP A 467 -35.81 -15.26 5.43
C ASP A 467 -34.36 -15.28 5.92
N SER A 468 -33.52 -14.48 5.30
CA SER A 468 -32.09 -14.39 5.63
C SER A 468 -31.83 -14.03 7.10
N LEU A 469 -32.57 -13.09 7.65
CA LEU A 469 -32.40 -12.65 9.04
C LEU A 469 -32.91 -13.64 10.06
N THR A 470 -34.03 -14.28 9.79
CA THR A 470 -34.59 -15.29 10.69
C THR A 470 -33.63 -16.47 10.80
N TYR A 471 -33.04 -16.87 9.66
CA TYR A 471 -31.99 -17.88 9.68
C TYR A 471 -30.75 -17.40 10.42
N ALA A 472 -30.22 -16.17 10.14
CA ALA A 472 -29.05 -15.63 10.79
C ALA A 472 -29.19 -15.50 12.32
N ALA A 473 -30.42 -15.19 12.80
CA ALA A 473 -30.71 -15.19 14.24
C ALA A 473 -30.55 -16.59 14.87
N ALA A 474 -31.08 -17.60 14.22
CA ALA A 474 -30.98 -18.99 14.67
C ALA A 474 -29.51 -19.49 14.61
N GLU A 475 -28.79 -19.20 13.53
CA GLU A 475 -27.38 -19.56 13.37
C GLU A 475 -26.50 -18.91 14.45
N LYS A 476 -26.75 -17.65 14.78
CA LYS A 476 -26.00 -16.94 15.82
C LYS A 476 -26.22 -17.52 17.21
N ILE A 477 -27.43 -18.02 17.50
CA ILE A 477 -27.72 -18.73 18.74
C ILE A 477 -26.94 -20.05 18.79
N TYR A 478 -26.88 -20.77 17.66
CA TYR A 478 -26.06 -21.97 17.52
C TYR A 478 -24.58 -21.69 17.77
N ALA A 479 -24.04 -20.67 17.13
CA ALA A 479 -22.64 -20.29 17.27
C ALA A 479 -22.25 -19.89 18.71
N ARG A 480 -23.20 -19.46 19.51
CA ARG A 480 -23.01 -19.17 20.95
C ARG A 480 -23.11 -20.42 21.86
N GLY A 481 -23.28 -21.60 21.29
CA GLY A 481 -23.39 -22.85 22.03
C GLY A 481 -24.72 -23.07 22.74
N ARG A 482 -25.78 -22.26 22.45
CA ARG A 482 -27.11 -22.36 23.08
C ARG A 482 -27.97 -23.33 22.28
N MET A 483 -27.62 -24.63 22.35
CA MET A 483 -28.14 -25.66 21.43
C MET A 483 -29.66 -25.83 21.46
N GLU A 484 -30.32 -25.82 22.64
CA GLU A 484 -31.78 -25.96 22.74
C GLU A 484 -32.54 -24.78 22.15
N GLU A 485 -32.01 -23.57 22.36
CA GLU A 485 -32.59 -22.36 21.76
C GLU A 485 -32.36 -22.30 20.25
N ALA A 486 -31.15 -22.70 19.78
CA ALA A 486 -30.83 -22.80 18.36
C ALA A 486 -31.77 -23.79 17.66
N LYS A 487 -31.98 -24.97 18.26
CA LYS A 487 -32.92 -25.98 17.77
C LYS A 487 -34.33 -25.39 17.63
N THR A 488 -34.82 -24.70 18.66
CA THR A 488 -36.13 -24.05 18.64
C THR A 488 -36.24 -23.02 17.52
N SER A 489 -35.20 -22.17 17.38
CA SER A 489 -35.18 -21.10 16.39
C SER A 489 -35.03 -21.62 14.95
N LEU A 490 -34.22 -22.66 14.73
CA LEU A 490 -34.07 -23.29 13.41
C LEU A 490 -35.35 -24.00 12.97
N ASN A 491 -36.07 -24.67 13.92
CA ASN A 491 -37.35 -25.26 13.63
C ASN A 491 -38.42 -24.19 13.33
N LYS A 492 -38.43 -23.06 14.08
CA LYS A 492 -39.31 -21.92 13.76
C LYS A 492 -38.98 -21.35 12.36
N TYR A 493 -37.71 -21.26 12.01
CA TYR A 493 -37.29 -20.84 10.69
C TYR A 493 -37.87 -21.76 9.60
N LEU A 494 -37.69 -23.06 9.73
CA LEU A 494 -38.18 -24.04 8.75
C LEU A 494 -39.72 -24.08 8.66
N GLN A 495 -40.43 -23.76 9.75
CA GLN A 495 -41.88 -23.61 9.74
C GLN A 495 -42.34 -22.36 8.96
N THR A 496 -41.58 -21.26 9.09
CA THR A 496 -41.91 -19.99 8.45
C THR A 496 -41.46 -19.96 6.98
N PHE A 497 -40.29 -20.53 6.70
CA PHE A 497 -39.65 -20.55 5.39
C PHE A 497 -39.21 -21.97 5.01
N PRO A 498 -40.14 -22.89 4.74
CA PRO A 498 -39.81 -24.28 4.43
C PRO A 498 -38.96 -24.43 3.17
N GLU A 499 -39.15 -23.56 2.18
CA GLU A 499 -38.39 -23.46 0.94
C GLU A 499 -37.48 -22.20 0.93
N GLY A 500 -37.13 -21.70 2.11
CA GLY A 500 -36.27 -20.51 2.24
C GLY A 500 -34.86 -20.75 1.72
N ALA A 501 -34.18 -19.68 1.42
CA ALA A 501 -32.82 -19.72 0.87
C ALA A 501 -31.81 -20.48 1.75
N PHE A 502 -32.08 -20.58 3.05
CA PHE A 502 -31.24 -21.23 4.04
C PHE A 502 -31.88 -22.51 4.66
N SER A 503 -32.93 -23.02 4.04
CA SER A 503 -33.60 -24.23 4.56
C SER A 503 -32.63 -25.42 4.66
N LEU A 504 -31.76 -25.60 3.67
CA LEU A 504 -30.73 -26.63 3.70
C LEU A 504 -29.71 -26.40 4.83
N ASN A 505 -29.28 -25.16 5.05
CA ASN A 505 -28.42 -24.82 6.16
C ASN A 505 -29.08 -25.13 7.52
N ALA A 506 -30.34 -24.76 7.67
CA ALA A 506 -31.11 -25.04 8.91
C ALA A 506 -31.22 -26.55 9.18
N HIS A 507 -31.54 -27.36 8.16
CA HIS A 507 -31.52 -28.80 8.27
C HIS A 507 -30.14 -29.34 8.64
N TYR A 508 -29.10 -28.81 8.06
CA TYR A 508 -27.73 -29.22 8.38
C TYR A 508 -27.36 -28.93 9.84
N TYR A 509 -27.60 -27.71 10.33
CA TYR A 509 -27.35 -27.38 11.74
C TYR A 509 -28.20 -28.23 12.70
N LEU A 510 -29.42 -28.57 12.34
CA LEU A 510 -30.22 -29.50 13.14
C LEU A 510 -29.63 -30.92 13.16
N CYS A 511 -29.03 -31.39 12.09
CA CYS A 511 -28.24 -32.63 12.10
C CYS A 511 -27.05 -32.52 13.08
N LEU A 512 -26.30 -31.39 13.07
CA LEU A 512 -25.16 -31.20 13.98
C LEU A 512 -25.62 -31.16 15.46
N ILE A 513 -26.70 -30.44 15.76
CA ILE A 513 -27.29 -30.41 17.10
C ILE A 513 -27.72 -31.83 17.52
N GLY A 514 -28.36 -32.57 16.60
CA GLY A 514 -28.75 -33.96 16.82
C GLY A 514 -27.54 -34.86 17.13
N SER A 515 -26.43 -34.65 16.45
CA SER A 515 -25.19 -35.39 16.69
C SER A 515 -24.62 -35.10 18.09
N GLU A 516 -24.54 -33.82 18.48
CA GLU A 516 -24.06 -33.42 19.80
C GLU A 516 -24.95 -33.99 20.93
N GLN A 517 -26.28 -33.96 20.73
CA GLN A 517 -27.26 -34.45 21.67
C GLN A 517 -27.49 -35.96 21.59
N LYS A 518 -26.86 -36.67 20.68
CA LYS A 518 -27.09 -38.08 20.35
C LYS A 518 -28.56 -38.36 20.03
N ASN A 519 -29.24 -37.40 19.44
CA ASN A 519 -30.65 -37.54 19.00
C ASN A 519 -30.67 -38.09 17.56
N TYR A 520 -30.66 -39.40 17.47
CA TYR A 520 -30.57 -40.13 16.21
C TYR A 520 -31.77 -39.88 15.28
N ASP A 521 -32.98 -39.75 15.85
CA ASP A 521 -34.20 -39.50 15.06
C ASP A 521 -34.10 -38.13 14.35
N MET A 522 -33.56 -37.13 15.05
CA MET A 522 -33.36 -35.78 14.48
C MET A 522 -32.32 -35.81 13.34
N ILE A 523 -31.23 -36.55 13.52
CA ILE A 523 -30.24 -36.72 12.46
C ILE A 523 -30.86 -37.38 11.24
N LEU A 524 -31.60 -38.48 11.42
CA LEU A 524 -32.21 -39.21 10.33
C LEU A 524 -33.26 -38.38 9.59
N LEU A 525 -34.08 -37.62 10.34
CA LEU A 525 -35.10 -36.73 9.77
C LEU A 525 -34.45 -35.64 8.90
N HIS A 526 -33.53 -34.87 9.48
CA HIS A 526 -33.00 -33.70 8.80
C HIS A 526 -31.95 -34.04 7.72
N SER A 527 -31.18 -35.11 7.90
CA SER A 527 -30.32 -35.62 6.81
C SER A 527 -31.15 -36.15 5.65
N GLY A 528 -32.32 -36.78 5.94
CA GLY A 528 -33.25 -37.18 4.90
C GLY A 528 -33.74 -35.99 4.07
N LYS A 529 -34.09 -34.87 4.74
CA LYS A 529 -34.50 -33.64 4.05
C LYS A 529 -33.41 -33.04 3.21
N LEU A 530 -32.15 -33.04 3.66
CA LEU A 530 -31.01 -32.61 2.87
C LEU A 530 -30.83 -33.45 1.60
N LEU A 531 -31.05 -34.77 1.70
CA LEU A 531 -30.83 -35.67 0.58
C LEU A 531 -31.95 -35.66 -0.47
N GLU A 532 -33.11 -35.01 -0.16
CA GLU A 532 -34.12 -34.69 -1.18
C GLU A 532 -33.58 -33.75 -2.27
N TYR A 533 -32.46 -33.01 -1.98
CA TYR A 533 -31.79 -32.09 -2.89
C TYR A 533 -30.42 -32.64 -3.29
N PRO A 534 -30.29 -33.34 -4.44
CA PRO A 534 -29.07 -34.10 -4.77
C PRO A 534 -27.77 -33.30 -4.90
N ASN A 535 -27.90 -32.02 -5.20
CA ASN A 535 -26.74 -31.13 -5.45
C ASN A 535 -26.51 -30.10 -4.31
N ASN A 536 -27.01 -30.41 -3.10
CA ASN A 536 -26.77 -29.49 -1.97
C ASN A 536 -25.32 -29.60 -1.44
N PRO A 537 -24.76 -28.49 -0.88
CA PRO A 537 -23.38 -28.49 -0.39
C PRO A 537 -23.14 -29.35 0.85
N PHE A 538 -24.20 -29.77 1.55
CA PHE A 538 -24.13 -30.56 2.79
C PHE A 538 -24.37 -32.06 2.56
N ALA A 539 -24.51 -32.49 1.31
CA ALA A 539 -24.88 -33.88 1.00
C ALA A 539 -23.89 -34.91 1.53
N GLU A 540 -22.59 -34.59 1.45
CA GLU A 540 -21.56 -35.49 1.98
C GLU A 540 -21.63 -35.61 3.49
N GLU A 541 -21.69 -34.48 4.22
CA GLU A 541 -21.79 -34.46 5.67
C GLU A 541 -23.09 -35.12 6.16
N ALA A 542 -24.19 -34.85 5.48
CA ALA A 542 -25.47 -35.48 5.80
C ALA A 542 -25.38 -36.99 5.63
N LEU A 543 -24.74 -37.50 4.59
CA LEU A 543 -24.53 -38.93 4.36
C LEU A 543 -23.61 -39.55 5.39
N ILE A 544 -22.54 -38.84 5.81
CA ILE A 544 -21.65 -39.32 6.87
C ILE A 544 -22.45 -39.51 8.16
N LEU A 545 -23.11 -38.46 8.65
CA LEU A 545 -23.90 -38.53 9.89
C LEU A 545 -24.99 -39.59 9.83
N ARG A 546 -25.70 -39.68 8.72
CA ARG A 546 -26.76 -40.66 8.50
C ARG A 546 -26.22 -42.07 8.51
N ALA A 547 -25.17 -42.37 7.76
CA ALA A 547 -24.55 -43.66 7.67
C ALA A 547 -23.99 -44.16 9.00
N GLU A 548 -23.36 -43.27 9.77
CA GLU A 548 -22.83 -43.56 11.11
C GLU A 548 -23.95 -43.90 12.09
N VAL A 549 -25.03 -43.10 12.09
CA VAL A 549 -26.19 -43.38 12.93
C VAL A 549 -26.83 -44.72 12.59
N GLN A 550 -27.06 -44.98 11.29
CA GLN A 550 -27.65 -46.25 10.83
C GLN A 550 -26.72 -47.43 11.18
N PHE A 551 -25.44 -47.29 11.03
CA PHE A 551 -24.47 -48.33 11.41
C PHE A 551 -24.47 -48.60 12.90
N ASN A 552 -24.47 -47.56 13.74
CA ASN A 552 -24.50 -47.67 15.20
C ASN A 552 -25.81 -48.26 15.74
N GLN A 553 -26.94 -48.02 15.04
CA GLN A 553 -28.25 -48.61 15.34
C GLN A 553 -28.39 -50.07 14.78
N GLN A 554 -27.34 -50.62 14.19
CA GLN A 554 -27.33 -51.93 13.54
C GLN A 554 -28.28 -52.04 12.32
N ASN A 555 -28.71 -50.91 11.77
CA ASN A 555 -29.43 -50.81 10.51
C ASN A 555 -28.45 -50.93 9.34
N THR A 556 -27.76 -52.06 9.26
CA THR A 556 -26.56 -52.26 8.42
C THR A 556 -26.86 -52.11 6.93
N ALA A 557 -28.06 -52.52 6.50
CA ALA A 557 -28.44 -52.44 5.06
C ALA A 557 -28.63 -50.96 4.63
N GLU A 558 -29.28 -50.16 5.46
CA GLU A 558 -29.50 -48.73 5.25
C GLU A 558 -28.14 -47.98 5.32
N ALA A 559 -27.28 -48.33 6.29
CA ALA A 559 -25.94 -47.80 6.41
C ALA A 559 -25.11 -48.05 5.14
N LEU A 560 -25.19 -49.30 4.63
CA LEU A 560 -24.53 -49.66 3.37
C LEU A 560 -24.97 -48.77 2.20
N ALA A 561 -26.27 -48.55 2.07
CA ALA A 561 -26.84 -47.67 1.04
C ALA A 561 -26.32 -46.23 1.18
N SER A 562 -26.30 -45.71 2.40
CA SER A 562 -25.81 -44.37 2.68
C SER A 562 -24.31 -44.22 2.41
N TYR A 563 -23.49 -45.22 2.77
CA TYR A 563 -22.06 -45.21 2.44
C TYR A 563 -21.78 -45.33 0.91
N LYS A 564 -22.59 -46.10 0.17
CA LYS A 564 -22.51 -46.16 -1.29
C LYS A 564 -22.80 -44.80 -1.92
N MET A 565 -23.86 -44.13 -1.47
CA MET A 565 -24.16 -42.76 -1.92
C MET A 565 -23.04 -41.78 -1.57
N LEU A 566 -22.43 -41.92 -0.39
CA LEU A 566 -21.28 -41.10 0.00
C LEU A 566 -20.07 -41.31 -0.92
N LYS A 567 -19.78 -42.59 -1.26
CA LYS A 567 -18.67 -42.92 -2.19
C LYS A 567 -18.85 -42.23 -3.54
N GLU A 568 -20.06 -42.20 -4.09
CA GLU A 568 -20.37 -41.52 -5.34
C GLU A 568 -20.21 -40.01 -5.31
N LYS A 569 -20.48 -39.40 -4.15
CA LYS A 569 -20.48 -37.95 -3.96
C LYS A 569 -19.17 -37.41 -3.39
N ALA A 570 -18.30 -38.26 -2.86
CA ALA A 570 -17.10 -37.88 -2.16
C ALA A 570 -16.15 -37.01 -3.03
N THR A 571 -15.87 -35.80 -2.54
CA THR A 571 -15.05 -34.79 -3.22
C THR A 571 -13.55 -34.95 -2.94
N ASN A 572 -13.20 -35.64 -1.87
CA ASN A 572 -11.80 -35.86 -1.49
C ASN A 572 -11.51 -37.33 -1.14
N VAL A 573 -10.22 -37.64 -1.04
CA VAL A 573 -9.74 -39.01 -0.80
C VAL A 573 -10.17 -39.53 0.58
N GLU A 574 -10.14 -38.67 1.60
CA GLU A 574 -10.45 -39.03 2.99
C GLU A 574 -11.93 -39.45 3.11
N ARG A 575 -12.85 -38.68 2.52
CA ARG A 575 -14.28 -39.00 2.53
C ARG A 575 -14.59 -40.25 1.71
N ARG A 576 -13.92 -40.46 0.58
CA ARG A 576 -14.05 -41.68 -0.21
C ARG A 576 -13.57 -42.89 0.57
N GLN A 577 -12.43 -42.79 1.24
CA GLN A 577 -11.89 -43.84 2.07
C GLN A 577 -12.82 -44.18 3.25
N LEU A 578 -13.42 -43.15 3.87
CA LEU A 578 -14.44 -43.35 4.93
C LEU A 578 -15.62 -44.10 4.39
N ALA A 579 -16.16 -43.73 3.23
CA ALA A 579 -17.27 -44.41 2.59
C ALA A 579 -16.94 -45.86 2.27
N GLU A 580 -15.78 -46.11 1.63
CA GLU A 580 -15.33 -47.48 1.28
C GLU A 580 -15.11 -48.37 2.49
N THR A 581 -14.58 -47.77 3.57
CA THR A 581 -14.44 -48.44 4.87
C THR A 581 -15.82 -48.83 5.43
N GLY A 582 -16.79 -47.90 5.39
CA GLY A 582 -18.16 -48.17 5.80
C GLY A 582 -18.83 -49.27 4.95
N ILE A 583 -18.63 -49.21 3.62
CA ILE A 583 -19.14 -50.24 2.70
C ILE A 583 -18.55 -51.60 3.05
N LEU A 584 -17.23 -51.69 3.21
CA LEU A 584 -16.52 -52.88 3.59
C LEU A 584 -17.09 -53.54 4.87
N ARG A 585 -17.22 -52.73 5.93
CA ARG A 585 -17.70 -53.18 7.22
C ARG A 585 -19.18 -53.63 7.17
N CYS A 586 -20.03 -52.87 6.47
CA CYS A 586 -21.43 -53.19 6.31
C CYS A 586 -21.59 -54.50 5.47
N ALA A 587 -20.91 -54.64 4.34
CA ALA A 587 -20.98 -55.77 3.51
C ALA A 587 -20.53 -57.05 4.24
N PHE A 588 -19.44 -56.96 5.00
CA PHE A 588 -18.94 -58.05 5.82
C PHE A 588 -19.97 -58.49 6.87
N LEU A 589 -20.60 -57.55 7.59
CA LEU A 589 -21.63 -57.84 8.59
C LEU A 589 -22.89 -58.46 7.97
N LEU A 590 -23.28 -58.02 6.79
CA LEU A 590 -24.39 -58.55 6.01
C LEU A 590 -24.08 -59.92 5.36
N ARG A 591 -22.83 -60.40 5.44
CA ARG A 591 -22.33 -61.59 4.81
C ARG A 591 -22.46 -61.54 3.28
N ASP A 592 -22.36 -60.34 2.72
CA ASP A 592 -22.25 -60.17 1.26
C ASP A 592 -20.79 -60.29 0.86
N ASP A 593 -20.38 -61.54 0.61
CA ASP A 593 -18.98 -61.83 0.26
C ASP A 593 -18.54 -61.18 -1.05
N VAL A 594 -19.46 -60.98 -2.01
CA VAL A 594 -19.15 -60.34 -3.29
C VAL A 594 -18.80 -58.85 -3.08
N GLU A 595 -19.66 -58.14 -2.38
CA GLU A 595 -19.46 -56.72 -2.06
C GLU A 595 -18.24 -56.51 -1.14
N THR A 596 -18.04 -57.43 -0.16
CA THR A 596 -16.89 -57.39 0.75
C THR A 596 -15.57 -57.50 -0.04
N ILE A 597 -15.47 -58.41 -1.02
CA ILE A 597 -14.31 -58.56 -1.86
C ILE A 597 -14.06 -57.31 -2.71
N HIS A 598 -15.14 -56.77 -3.27
CA HIS A 598 -15.05 -55.56 -4.10
C HIS A 598 -14.57 -54.36 -3.28
N ALA A 599 -15.23 -54.06 -2.17
CA ALA A 599 -14.88 -52.92 -1.30
C ALA A 599 -13.47 -53.01 -0.72
N ALA A 600 -13.07 -54.22 -0.26
CA ALA A 600 -11.71 -54.46 0.18
C ALA A 600 -10.67 -54.26 -0.90
N THR A 601 -10.98 -54.66 -2.13
CA THR A 601 -10.05 -54.53 -3.28
C THR A 601 -9.88 -53.08 -3.65
N ASP A 602 -10.96 -52.28 -3.66
CA ASP A 602 -10.90 -50.84 -3.91
C ASP A 602 -10.04 -50.13 -2.86
N LEU A 603 -10.25 -50.42 -1.55
CA LEU A 603 -9.45 -49.86 -0.48
C LEU A 603 -7.96 -50.21 -0.59
N LEU A 604 -7.63 -51.46 -0.95
CA LEU A 604 -6.24 -51.92 -0.99
C LEU A 604 -5.41 -51.31 -2.11
N VAL A 605 -6.04 -50.68 -3.10
CA VAL A 605 -5.38 -49.91 -4.18
C VAL A 605 -5.02 -48.48 -3.75
N GLU A 606 -5.63 -47.98 -2.70
CA GLU A 606 -5.40 -46.59 -2.20
C GLU A 606 -3.97 -46.40 -1.69
N PRO A 607 -3.19 -45.41 -2.21
CA PRO A 607 -1.76 -45.25 -1.93
C PRO A 607 -1.41 -44.92 -0.47
N LYS A 608 -2.36 -44.34 0.27
CA LYS A 608 -2.18 -43.82 1.63
C LYS A 608 -3.09 -44.50 2.67
N LEU A 609 -3.34 -45.78 2.46
CA LEU A 609 -4.16 -46.53 3.42
C LEU A 609 -3.36 -46.80 4.70
N SER A 610 -4.00 -46.56 5.86
CA SER A 610 -3.37 -46.87 7.13
C SER A 610 -3.08 -48.35 7.29
N PRO A 611 -2.00 -48.73 8.02
CA PRO A 611 -1.71 -50.16 8.24
C PRO A 611 -2.89 -50.92 8.87
N GLU A 612 -3.61 -50.30 9.79
CA GLU A 612 -4.76 -50.87 10.49
C GLU A 612 -5.89 -51.17 9.50
N LEU A 613 -6.25 -50.19 8.67
CA LEU A 613 -7.33 -50.34 7.71
C LEU A 613 -6.92 -51.31 6.58
N ARG A 614 -5.63 -51.32 6.20
CA ARG A 614 -5.10 -52.29 5.26
C ARG A 614 -5.24 -53.74 5.78
N ASN A 615 -4.92 -53.94 7.03
CA ASN A 615 -5.04 -55.26 7.68
C ASN A 615 -6.52 -55.67 7.78
N GLU A 616 -7.42 -54.74 8.16
CA GLU A 616 -8.86 -54.99 8.19
C GLU A 616 -9.41 -55.38 6.82
N ALA A 617 -9.03 -54.65 5.76
CA ALA A 617 -9.46 -54.91 4.39
C ALA A 617 -8.97 -56.31 3.89
N LEU A 618 -7.70 -56.60 4.10
CA LEU A 618 -7.15 -57.92 3.77
C LEU A 618 -7.86 -59.05 4.52
N TYR A 619 -8.12 -58.82 5.81
CA TYR A 619 -8.77 -59.84 6.64
C TYR A 619 -10.20 -60.12 6.19
N TYR A 620 -11.01 -59.11 5.99
CA TYR A 620 -12.37 -59.29 5.53
C TYR A 620 -12.43 -59.87 4.14
N ARG A 621 -11.51 -59.52 3.23
CA ARG A 621 -11.42 -60.08 1.91
C ARG A 621 -11.00 -61.56 1.93
N ALA A 622 -10.04 -61.91 2.78
CA ALA A 622 -9.63 -63.29 2.98
C ALA A 622 -10.79 -64.16 3.51
N LYS A 623 -11.54 -63.67 4.49
CA LYS A 623 -12.73 -64.35 5.01
C LYS A 623 -13.79 -64.56 3.91
N ALA A 624 -14.08 -63.53 3.15
CA ALA A 624 -15.04 -63.58 2.03
C ALA A 624 -14.58 -64.54 0.95
N TYR A 625 -13.30 -64.57 0.58
CA TYR A 625 -12.77 -65.59 -0.34
C TYR A 625 -12.86 -67.00 0.24
N THR A 626 -12.66 -67.17 1.54
CA THR A 626 -12.81 -68.46 2.19
C THR A 626 -14.26 -68.95 2.08
N ASN A 627 -15.25 -68.09 2.35
CA ASN A 627 -16.65 -68.39 2.22
C ASN A 627 -17.03 -68.78 0.78
N GLN A 628 -16.46 -68.09 -0.21
CA GLN A 628 -16.67 -68.42 -1.64
C GLN A 628 -15.87 -69.63 -2.14
N LYS A 629 -15.16 -70.33 -1.25
CA LYS A 629 -14.28 -71.44 -1.61
C LYS A 629 -13.15 -71.09 -2.60
N ALA A 630 -12.78 -69.84 -2.59
CA ALA A 630 -11.66 -69.32 -3.39
C ALA A 630 -10.31 -69.41 -2.62
N GLY A 631 -9.99 -70.61 -2.14
CA GLY A 631 -8.90 -70.82 -1.17
C GLY A 631 -7.54 -70.23 -1.55
N LYS A 632 -7.17 -70.27 -2.85
CA LYS A 632 -5.89 -69.66 -3.28
C LYS A 632 -5.84 -68.19 -3.03
N LYS A 633 -6.89 -67.44 -3.38
CA LYS A 633 -6.96 -65.98 -3.16
C LYS A 633 -7.03 -65.64 -1.68
N ALA A 634 -7.78 -66.42 -0.89
CA ALA A 634 -7.83 -66.26 0.57
C ALA A 634 -6.45 -66.41 1.18
N MET A 635 -5.71 -67.43 0.71
CA MET A 635 -4.36 -67.72 1.21
C MET A 635 -3.36 -66.62 0.88
N ASP A 636 -3.46 -65.98 -0.28
CA ASP A 636 -2.58 -64.81 -0.63
C ASP A 636 -2.75 -63.67 0.34
N ASP A 637 -4.01 -63.31 0.69
CA ASP A 637 -4.30 -62.25 1.69
C ASP A 637 -3.87 -62.65 3.09
N TYR A 638 -4.12 -63.91 3.51
CA TYR A 638 -3.66 -64.42 4.81
C TYR A 638 -2.12 -64.42 4.93
N ARG A 639 -1.38 -64.75 3.88
CA ARG A 639 0.09 -64.67 3.87
C ARG A 639 0.61 -63.24 4.06
N GLU A 640 -0.07 -62.29 3.43
CA GLU A 640 0.29 -60.89 3.61
C GLU A 640 0.06 -60.42 5.07
N LEU A 641 -1.09 -60.72 5.66
CA LEU A 641 -1.43 -60.41 7.05
C LEU A 641 -0.49 -61.11 8.05
N ALA A 642 -0.13 -62.39 7.76
CA ALA A 642 0.70 -63.20 8.63
C ALA A 642 2.15 -62.68 8.81
N LYS A 643 2.56 -61.68 8.03
CA LYS A 643 3.87 -61.02 8.18
C LYS A 643 4.01 -60.28 9.50
N ASP A 644 2.91 -59.82 10.13
CA ASP A 644 2.92 -59.15 11.43
C ASP A 644 1.87 -59.74 12.36
N THR A 645 2.32 -60.69 13.18
CA THR A 645 1.49 -61.40 14.17
C THR A 645 1.19 -60.61 15.43
N ARG A 646 1.67 -59.39 15.58
CA ARG A 646 1.39 -58.49 16.70
C ARG A 646 0.01 -57.93 16.66
N ASN A 647 -0.60 -57.79 15.45
CA ASN A 647 -1.98 -57.39 15.31
C ASN A 647 -2.92 -58.65 15.29
N PRO A 648 -4.19 -58.50 15.72
CA PRO A 648 -5.08 -59.62 15.85
C PRO A 648 -5.37 -60.35 14.53
N TYR A 649 -5.47 -59.61 13.41
CA TYR A 649 -5.70 -60.17 12.09
C TYR A 649 -4.50 -60.98 11.58
N GLY A 650 -3.29 -60.51 11.84
CA GLY A 650 -2.09 -61.20 11.49
C GLY A 650 -1.88 -62.48 12.30
N ALA A 651 -2.22 -62.46 13.57
CA ALA A 651 -2.19 -63.64 14.43
C ALA A 651 -3.11 -64.73 13.95
N GLU A 652 -4.39 -64.37 13.64
CA GLU A 652 -5.31 -65.32 13.02
C GLU A 652 -4.84 -65.79 11.64
N ALA A 653 -4.39 -64.89 10.81
CA ALA A 653 -3.93 -65.18 9.46
C ALA A 653 -2.77 -66.18 9.48
N LYS A 654 -1.84 -66.08 10.40
CA LYS A 654 -0.73 -67.01 10.58
C LYS A 654 -1.22 -68.44 10.84
N TYR A 655 -2.24 -68.54 11.70
CA TYR A 655 -2.92 -69.81 11.94
C TYR A 655 -3.63 -70.30 10.65
N GLN A 656 -4.37 -69.47 9.95
CA GLN A 656 -5.10 -69.87 8.74
C GLN A 656 -4.15 -70.28 7.60
N VAL A 657 -2.97 -69.67 7.46
CA VAL A 657 -1.95 -70.13 6.53
C VAL A 657 -1.52 -71.57 6.87
N ALA A 658 -1.21 -71.81 8.12
CA ALA A 658 -0.81 -73.16 8.57
C ALA A 658 -1.96 -74.17 8.40
N GLN A 659 -3.19 -73.78 8.71
CA GLN A 659 -4.36 -74.67 8.54
C GLN A 659 -4.56 -75.02 7.05
N GLY A 660 -4.44 -74.00 6.14
CA GLY A 660 -4.56 -74.24 4.69
C GLY A 660 -3.50 -75.20 4.14
N LEU A 661 -2.26 -75.09 4.66
CA LEU A 661 -1.17 -76.05 4.33
C LEU A 661 -1.49 -77.44 4.87
N TYR A 662 -2.01 -77.56 6.07
CA TYR A 662 -2.46 -78.83 6.64
C TYR A 662 -3.59 -79.46 5.80
N ASP A 663 -4.61 -78.73 5.45
CA ASP A 663 -5.71 -79.18 4.62
C ASP A 663 -5.31 -79.61 3.21
N ALA A 664 -4.27 -78.95 2.68
CA ALA A 664 -3.63 -79.35 1.43
C ALA A 664 -2.68 -80.55 1.56
N LYS A 665 -2.53 -81.14 2.75
CA LYS A 665 -1.63 -82.20 3.12
C LYS A 665 -0.15 -81.86 2.96
N GLU A 666 0.19 -80.58 2.91
CA GLU A 666 1.56 -80.08 2.88
C GLU A 666 2.16 -80.00 4.32
N TYR A 667 2.21 -81.17 4.99
CA TYR A 667 2.48 -81.24 6.45
C TYR A 667 3.82 -80.67 6.83
N ALA A 668 4.86 -80.85 6.05
CA ALA A 668 6.20 -80.27 6.35
C ALA A 668 6.21 -78.72 6.26
N ALA A 669 5.43 -78.13 5.34
CA ALA A 669 5.30 -76.71 5.22
C ALA A 669 4.43 -76.19 6.39
N ALA A 670 3.37 -76.88 6.76
CA ALA A 670 2.51 -76.54 7.91
C ALA A 670 3.27 -76.57 9.23
N GLU A 671 4.09 -77.62 9.45
CA GLU A 671 4.99 -77.74 10.62
C GLU A 671 5.92 -76.51 10.72
N LYS A 672 6.61 -76.24 9.64
CA LYS A 672 7.55 -75.08 9.59
C LYS A 672 6.84 -73.76 9.90
N GLU A 673 5.67 -73.51 9.35
CA GLU A 673 4.91 -72.31 9.54
C GLU A 673 4.40 -72.17 11.00
N LEU A 674 3.95 -73.27 11.62
CA LEU A 674 3.52 -73.32 13.02
C LEU A 674 4.68 -73.12 13.99
N LEU A 675 5.82 -73.79 13.77
CA LEU A 675 6.98 -73.57 14.60
C LEU A 675 7.50 -72.15 14.54
N ASN A 676 7.57 -71.58 13.33
CA ASN A 676 7.91 -70.16 13.14
C ASN A 676 6.97 -69.23 13.90
N TYR A 677 5.67 -69.52 13.93
CA TYR A 677 4.71 -68.71 14.68
C TYR A 677 4.90 -68.86 16.21
N ILE A 678 5.14 -70.05 16.69
CA ILE A 678 5.38 -70.36 18.13
C ILE A 678 6.65 -69.65 18.63
N GLU A 679 7.69 -69.50 17.78
CA GLU A 679 8.91 -68.80 18.12
C GLU A 679 8.71 -67.25 18.15
N GLN A 680 7.69 -66.73 17.46
CA GLN A 680 7.37 -65.32 17.47
C GLN A 680 6.65 -64.92 18.76
N SER A 681 7.09 -63.83 19.39
CA SER A 681 6.38 -63.23 20.52
C SER A 681 5.10 -62.55 20.03
N THR A 682 3.94 -63.13 20.24
CA THR A 682 2.64 -62.57 19.91
C THR A 682 1.80 -62.36 21.19
N PRO A 683 1.08 -61.25 21.33
CA PRO A 683 0.15 -61.03 22.42
C PRO A 683 -1.18 -61.81 22.31
N HIS A 684 -1.41 -62.49 21.16
CA HIS A 684 -2.65 -63.14 20.85
C HIS A 684 -2.64 -64.63 21.24
N ALA A 685 -2.70 -64.86 22.54
CA ALA A 685 -2.58 -66.21 23.15
C ALA A 685 -3.60 -67.24 22.57
N TYR A 686 -4.79 -66.87 22.20
CA TYR A 686 -5.78 -67.76 21.59
C TYR A 686 -5.30 -68.37 20.24
N TRP A 687 -4.84 -67.53 19.34
CA TRP A 687 -4.37 -68.02 18.03
C TRP A 687 -3.05 -68.80 18.14
N LEU A 688 -2.22 -68.39 19.09
CA LEU A 688 -1.03 -69.16 19.42
C LEU A 688 -1.41 -70.60 19.93
N ALA A 689 -2.37 -70.66 20.86
CA ALA A 689 -2.88 -71.91 21.40
C ALA A 689 -3.51 -72.80 20.31
N ARG A 690 -4.31 -72.22 19.40
CA ARG A 690 -4.86 -72.95 18.22
C ARG A 690 -3.73 -73.49 17.32
N SER A 691 -2.63 -72.76 17.20
CA SER A 691 -1.48 -73.19 16.41
C SER A 691 -0.74 -74.37 17.05
N PHE A 692 -0.66 -74.41 18.40
CA PHE A 692 -0.17 -75.60 19.08
C PHE A 692 -1.10 -76.81 18.87
N VAL A 693 -2.40 -76.61 18.90
CA VAL A 693 -3.35 -77.70 18.63
C VAL A 693 -3.18 -78.21 17.20
N LEU A 694 -3.08 -77.29 16.23
CA LEU A 694 -2.86 -77.69 14.82
C LEU A 694 -1.51 -78.33 14.59
N LEU A 695 -0.44 -77.93 15.30
CA LEU A 695 0.84 -78.58 15.25
C LEU A 695 0.76 -80.01 15.75
N SER A 696 -0.01 -80.25 16.77
CA SER A 696 -0.32 -81.63 17.23
C SER A 696 -1.04 -82.46 16.15
N ASP A 697 -2.00 -81.85 15.40
CA ASP A 697 -2.69 -82.51 14.30
C ASP A 697 -1.69 -82.85 13.13
N VAL A 698 -0.75 -81.96 12.84
CA VAL A 698 0.33 -82.18 11.88
C VAL A 698 1.24 -83.34 12.31
N TYR A 699 1.65 -83.37 13.57
CA TYR A 699 2.48 -84.45 14.10
C TYR A 699 1.75 -85.78 14.09
N HIS A 700 0.50 -85.81 14.44
CA HIS A 700 -0.34 -87.02 14.32
C HIS A 700 -0.43 -87.53 12.87
N ALA A 701 -0.74 -86.62 11.93
CA ALA A 701 -0.83 -86.94 10.50
C ALA A 701 0.50 -87.44 9.92
N THR A 702 1.63 -87.14 10.54
CA THR A 702 2.98 -87.55 10.12
C THR A 702 3.56 -88.73 10.98
N GLY A 703 2.71 -89.36 11.81
CA GLY A 703 3.10 -90.50 12.66
C GLY A 703 4.01 -90.14 13.86
N LYS A 704 4.07 -88.87 14.29
CA LYS A 704 4.86 -88.41 15.42
C LYS A 704 3.92 -88.20 16.65
N ASP A 705 3.18 -89.24 17.05
CA ASP A 705 2.17 -89.18 18.09
C ASP A 705 2.67 -88.78 19.46
N LEU A 706 3.90 -89.17 19.80
CA LEU A 706 4.55 -88.73 21.03
C LEU A 706 4.73 -87.22 21.10
N ASP A 707 5.22 -86.60 20.01
CA ASP A 707 5.39 -85.18 19.95
C ASP A 707 4.02 -84.44 20.00
N ALA A 708 3.05 -84.94 19.24
CA ALA A 708 1.68 -84.44 19.24
C ALA A 708 1.11 -84.38 20.67
N ARG A 709 1.25 -85.46 21.40
CA ARG A 709 0.76 -85.55 22.80
C ARG A 709 1.51 -84.59 23.72
N GLN A 710 2.85 -84.48 23.55
CA GLN A 710 3.67 -83.59 24.38
C GLN A 710 3.27 -82.12 24.23
N TYR A 711 3.08 -81.65 23.01
CA TYR A 711 2.59 -80.28 22.74
C TYR A 711 1.20 -80.01 23.32
N LEU A 712 0.29 -80.95 23.22
CA LEU A 712 -1.06 -80.81 23.82
C LEU A 712 -1.03 -80.75 25.34
N LEU A 713 -0.22 -81.63 26.01
CA LEU A 713 -0.06 -81.60 27.44
C LEU A 713 0.61 -80.32 27.94
N SER A 714 1.64 -79.87 27.22
CA SER A 714 2.27 -78.58 27.54
C SER A 714 1.31 -77.42 27.41
N LEU A 715 0.48 -77.43 26.38
CA LEU A 715 -0.53 -76.38 26.18
C LEU A 715 -1.61 -76.44 27.27
N GLN A 716 -2.08 -77.61 27.66
CA GLN A 716 -3.05 -77.82 28.74
C GLN A 716 -2.57 -77.27 30.08
N GLN A 717 -1.25 -77.38 30.33
CA GLN A 717 -0.67 -76.89 31.59
C GLN A 717 -0.47 -75.37 31.61
N ASN A 718 -0.21 -74.75 30.44
CA ASN A 718 0.24 -73.35 30.38
C ASN A 718 -0.82 -72.40 29.85
N TYR A 719 -1.89 -72.89 29.23
CA TYR A 719 -2.96 -72.04 28.66
C TYR A 719 -4.10 -71.87 29.63
N GLN A 720 -4.54 -70.65 29.86
CA GLN A 720 -5.61 -70.31 30.79
C GLN A 720 -6.69 -69.43 30.08
N GLY A 721 -7.15 -69.79 28.91
CA GLY A 721 -8.24 -69.13 28.23
C GLY A 721 -9.59 -69.69 28.64
N ASN A 722 -10.63 -68.85 28.60
CA ASN A 722 -12.02 -69.28 28.76
C ASN A 722 -12.69 -69.39 27.38
N ASP A 723 -12.20 -70.33 26.54
CA ASP A 723 -12.58 -70.52 25.18
C ASP A 723 -12.61 -72.02 24.79
N ASP A 724 -12.61 -72.35 23.50
CA ASP A 724 -12.70 -73.71 22.97
C ASP A 724 -11.40 -74.54 23.02
N ILE A 725 -10.29 -73.97 23.41
CA ILE A 725 -8.94 -74.60 23.36
C ILE A 725 -8.90 -75.85 24.24
N GLU A 726 -9.42 -75.75 25.47
CA GLU A 726 -9.45 -76.92 26.38
C GLU A 726 -10.20 -78.10 25.77
N SER A 727 -11.38 -77.86 25.22
CA SER A 727 -12.18 -78.88 24.52
C SER A 727 -11.44 -79.47 23.29
N MET A 728 -10.73 -78.59 22.57
CA MET A 728 -9.92 -79.05 21.44
C MET A 728 -8.74 -79.96 21.84
N ILE A 729 -8.08 -79.63 22.96
CA ILE A 729 -6.97 -80.44 23.52
C ILE A 729 -7.52 -81.78 23.96
N GLU A 730 -8.59 -81.85 24.75
CA GLU A 730 -9.19 -83.08 25.29
C GLU A 730 -9.60 -84.01 24.12
N SER A 731 -10.28 -83.50 23.13
CA SER A 731 -10.71 -84.26 21.97
C SER A 731 -9.55 -84.96 21.26
N ARG A 732 -8.40 -84.26 21.08
CA ARG A 732 -7.21 -84.78 20.43
C ARG A 732 -6.42 -85.77 21.32
N LEU A 733 -6.30 -85.48 22.58
CA LEU A 733 -5.67 -86.40 23.53
C LEU A 733 -6.44 -87.70 23.64
N GLN A 734 -7.75 -87.68 23.51
CA GLN A 734 -8.60 -88.88 23.49
C GLN A 734 -8.38 -89.69 22.24
N LYS A 735 -8.28 -89.08 21.03
CA LYS A 735 -7.96 -89.75 19.78
C LYS A 735 -6.58 -90.42 19.85
N LEU A 736 -5.56 -89.75 20.32
CA LEU A 736 -4.21 -90.28 20.48
C LEU A 736 -4.12 -91.40 21.53
N LYS A 737 -5.14 -91.66 22.37
CA LYS A 737 -5.22 -92.80 23.28
C LYS A 737 -5.87 -94.00 22.67
N THR A 738 -6.74 -93.84 21.68
CA THR A 738 -7.54 -94.92 21.08
C THR A 738 -6.87 -95.58 19.90
N GLU A 739 -5.84 -94.95 19.30
CA GLU A 739 -5.06 -95.47 18.17
C GLU A 739 -3.73 -96.09 18.60
N ASN A 740 -3.39 -96.16 19.89
CA ASN A 740 -2.35 -96.92 20.52
C ASN A 740 -2.97 -98.11 21.22
#